data_845960a248fe478515daf122ca24f826
#
_entry.id   845960a248fe478515daf122ca24f826
#
_cell.length_a   1.000
_cell.length_b   1.000
_cell.length_c   1.000
_cell.angle_alpha   90.00
_cell.angle_beta   90.00
_cell.angle_gamma   90.00
#
_symmetry.space_group_name_H-M   'P 1'
#
loop_
_entity.id
_entity.type
_entity.pdbx_description
1 polymer ?
#
loop_
_entity_poly.entity_id
_entity_poly.type
_entity_poly.pdbx_seq_one_letter_code
_entity_poly.pdbx_strand_id
1 'polypeptide(L)'
;MRKWIIGVTVLIVLSVVVVVALVLNVNSLIARNKDYLIGQAEQALGRKISVGEVEATLVSGLGVRLSNFVMADDPGFSSDEFVRARDLQVNLKFWPLLRKEFEVKRVILHDPVIRIIRNKAGVFNFSTIAKDNAKKTPEKEKKVAKPEQEAPAALLVSLIDISGGDVRYIDRKDGTDLQLRQIDLKVEDLDVNRPVSVRLAAAVYADKQNLNLTGRVGPVGAGRELNQVPLDIELDIDPLDMTRLKTAAPNLKKVLPKELDLSGVFRVKDLKFKGTLKDLALNGAIEGTNGALRYGGTFQKPAGIPLTLSADARYLGNKLAIRKGFLKLHTLELASAGDIQLGDTPVVSLSVDSKPASLNGWDRIVPAIASYQLAGTMELKATMRGKVGNGAAPQVQGVLTLKNASAKPPDFPRPIENLDTRIQFSGQRADIDEMTLSLGKSRIRVGAAVERFAPLTLSYKLSTPELWPADYTTALAEERRGDVIRNLRSEGRLNMANGSMTYQGKLTSADGTLYNVAYKNLDAALSLADKVANIRSLRVNALSGALQVEGEYGFKDATPRFSFASKAQGIDVKELYTALDAKAERDIRGRLNADMKLSGSGKTWEEIKPNLRGQGEAEVLQGAVHNFNVAESVLTGITGVPGLTNVIISPSLRQKYPETFTAKDTEFKELKTLLDLADGRINIKNLRMAAAEFFVQGKGWADFNRQVDMRATLSFSQRLSADLSHSAREIKYLLNNQGQLEIPFTLSGTLPNVKPKPDSNFLGQVVQRGFMRRGAEELQNRFLGGKERAEDRKIAPDQGNQRNSTDDLIRRGLESLFKR
;
A
#
# COMPACT_ATOMS: atom_id res chain seq x y z
N MET A 1 -26.69 66.66 -69.89
CA MET A 1 -26.07 65.61 -69.14
C MET A 1 -24.89 64.89 -69.84
N ARG A 2 -24.98 64.56 -71.12
CA ARG A 2 -23.92 63.82 -71.85
C ARG A 2 -22.55 64.55 -71.90
N LYS A 3 -22.50 65.86 -72.00
CA LYS A 3 -21.25 66.65 -72.02
C LYS A 3 -20.55 66.75 -70.69
N TRP A 4 -21.32 66.67 -69.60
CA TRP A 4 -20.74 66.63 -68.21
C TRP A 4 -20.13 65.29 -67.90
N ILE A 5 -20.76 64.19 -68.34
CA ILE A 5 -20.24 62.82 -68.16
C ILE A 5 -18.92 62.67 -68.94
N ILE A 6 -18.84 63.17 -70.17
CA ILE A 6 -17.60 63.11 -70.94
C ILE A 6 -16.50 63.94 -70.26
N GLY A 7 -16.83 65.15 -69.78
CA GLY A 7 -15.87 65.97 -69.03
C GLY A 7 -15.30 65.29 -67.75
N VAL A 8 -16.20 64.65 -66.97
CA VAL A 8 -15.81 63.92 -65.77
C VAL A 8 -15.00 62.66 -66.13
N THR A 9 -15.36 61.93 -67.19
CA THR A 9 -14.58 60.76 -67.64
C THR A 9 -13.20 61.16 -68.16
N VAL A 10 -13.08 62.22 -68.88
CA VAL A 10 -11.76 62.75 -69.32
C VAL A 10 -10.94 63.21 -68.16
N LEU A 11 -11.53 63.88 -67.14
CA LEU A 11 -10.86 64.29 -65.94
C LEU A 11 -10.36 63.08 -65.13
N ILE A 12 -11.16 62.01 -65.00
CA ILE A 12 -10.78 60.77 -64.38
C ILE A 12 -9.66 60.11 -65.18
N VAL A 13 -9.76 60.00 -66.49
CA VAL A 13 -8.67 59.37 -67.27
C VAL A 13 -7.39 60.21 -67.21
N LEU A 14 -7.50 61.54 -67.29
CA LEU A 14 -6.34 62.44 -67.15
C LEU A 14 -5.73 62.31 -65.74
N SER A 15 -6.54 62.18 -64.66
CA SER A 15 -6.10 61.94 -63.31
C SER A 15 -5.41 60.59 -63.20
N VAL A 16 -5.94 59.54 -63.81
CA VAL A 16 -5.30 58.17 -63.76
C VAL A 16 -3.97 58.20 -64.52
N VAL A 17 -3.91 58.90 -65.72
CA VAL A 17 -2.66 59.05 -66.46
C VAL A 17 -1.61 59.86 -65.69
N VAL A 18 -2.00 60.94 -65.02
CA VAL A 18 -1.11 61.70 -64.12
C VAL A 18 -0.63 60.86 -62.95
N VAL A 19 -1.51 60.07 -62.33
CA VAL A 19 -1.17 59.18 -61.28
C VAL A 19 -0.21 58.10 -61.77
N VAL A 20 -0.44 57.48 -62.91
CA VAL A 20 0.47 56.47 -63.48
C VAL A 20 1.83 57.07 -63.82
N ALA A 21 1.81 58.29 -64.47
CA ALA A 21 3.06 59.00 -64.76
C ALA A 21 3.85 59.42 -63.54
N LEU A 22 3.13 59.81 -62.45
CA LEU A 22 3.77 60.08 -61.16
C LEU A 22 4.38 58.79 -60.52
N VAL A 23 3.69 57.67 -60.62
CA VAL A 23 4.20 56.37 -60.10
C VAL A 23 5.48 55.91 -60.79
N LEU A 24 5.45 56.02 -62.18
CA LEU A 24 6.65 55.62 -62.96
C LEU A 24 7.84 56.52 -62.67
N ASN A 25 7.60 57.82 -62.48
CA ASN A 25 8.64 58.77 -62.10
C ASN A 25 9.12 58.58 -60.66
N VAL A 26 8.23 58.27 -59.71
CA VAL A 26 8.56 58.02 -58.31
C VAL A 26 9.42 56.79 -58.22
N ASN A 27 9.08 55.69 -58.94
CA ASN A 27 9.92 54.46 -58.92
C ASN A 27 11.36 54.76 -59.44
N SER A 28 11.51 55.53 -60.48
CA SER A 28 12.81 55.92 -60.97
C SER A 28 13.58 56.85 -60.01
N LEU A 29 12.89 57.72 -59.30
CA LEU A 29 13.46 58.60 -58.26
C LEU A 29 13.90 57.80 -57.05
N ILE A 30 13.10 56.88 -56.63
CA ILE A 30 13.41 55.97 -55.49
C ILE A 30 14.60 55.11 -55.86
N ALA A 31 14.64 54.48 -57.01
CA ALA A 31 15.72 53.65 -57.51
C ALA A 31 17.07 54.42 -57.58
N ARG A 32 17.05 55.64 -58.01
CA ARG A 32 18.25 56.48 -58.06
C ARG A 32 18.77 56.93 -56.68
N ASN A 33 17.88 57.06 -55.69
CA ASN A 33 18.23 57.49 -54.33
C ASN A 33 18.21 56.33 -53.29
N LYS A 34 18.19 55.10 -53.77
CA LYS A 34 18.07 53.90 -52.93
C LYS A 34 19.14 53.88 -51.80
N ASP A 35 20.43 54.07 -52.17
CA ASP A 35 21.54 53.99 -51.24
C ASP A 35 21.48 55.11 -50.19
N TYR A 36 21.04 56.30 -50.58
CA TYR A 36 20.83 57.42 -49.67
C TYR A 36 19.72 57.11 -48.66
N LEU A 37 18.59 56.60 -49.15
CA LEU A 37 17.46 56.23 -48.27
C LEU A 37 17.84 55.11 -47.32
N ILE A 38 18.55 54.08 -47.77
CA ILE A 38 19.05 53.01 -46.93
C ILE A 38 20.02 53.54 -45.88
N GLY A 39 20.98 54.41 -46.26
CA GLY A 39 21.91 55.05 -45.34
C GLY A 39 21.22 55.88 -44.27
N GLN A 40 20.14 56.60 -44.60
CA GLN A 40 19.35 57.32 -43.61
C GLN A 40 18.62 56.35 -42.67
N ALA A 41 18.05 55.26 -43.20
CA ALA A 41 17.40 54.22 -42.37
C ALA A 41 18.43 53.54 -41.46
N GLU A 42 19.60 53.20 -41.96
CA GLU A 42 20.70 52.61 -41.15
C GLU A 42 21.14 53.52 -39.99
N GLN A 43 21.30 54.85 -40.33
CA GLN A 43 21.64 55.83 -39.29
C GLN A 43 20.52 56.00 -38.24
N ALA A 44 19.24 55.99 -38.72
CA ALA A 44 18.10 56.13 -37.79
C ALA A 44 17.90 54.91 -36.88
N LEU A 45 18.16 53.72 -37.41
CA LEU A 45 17.94 52.44 -36.63
C LEU A 45 19.20 51.95 -35.92
N GLY A 46 20.39 52.48 -36.28
CA GLY A 46 21.68 52.02 -35.76
C GLY A 46 22.02 50.59 -36.20
N ARG A 47 21.50 50.15 -37.38
CA ARG A 47 21.64 48.78 -37.89
C ARG A 47 21.95 48.79 -39.38
N LYS A 48 22.75 47.84 -39.84
CA LYS A 48 22.97 47.61 -41.25
C LYS A 48 21.71 47.04 -41.91
N ILE A 49 21.34 47.61 -43.04
CA ILE A 49 20.17 47.21 -43.81
C ILE A 49 20.58 46.89 -45.25
N SER A 50 20.05 45.78 -45.73
CA SER A 50 20.19 45.36 -47.13
C SER A 50 18.79 45.15 -47.73
N VAL A 51 18.59 45.63 -48.95
CA VAL A 51 17.33 45.44 -49.68
C VAL A 51 17.64 45.12 -51.13
N GLY A 52 16.84 44.25 -51.71
CA GLY A 52 16.89 43.99 -53.17
C GLY A 52 16.37 45.16 -54.00
N GLU A 53 15.08 45.11 -54.34
CA GLU A 53 14.42 46.12 -55.06
C GLU A 53 13.58 47.06 -54.20
N VAL A 54 13.48 48.31 -54.58
CA VAL A 54 12.64 49.30 -53.88
C VAL A 54 11.60 49.82 -54.84
N GLU A 55 10.34 49.63 -54.61
CA GLU A 55 9.24 49.99 -55.47
C GLU A 55 8.20 50.89 -54.77
N ALA A 56 7.64 51.87 -55.45
CA ALA A 56 6.49 52.57 -54.91
C ALA A 56 5.21 51.77 -55.11
N THR A 57 4.33 51.75 -54.09
CA THR A 57 3.05 51.06 -54.08
C THR A 57 1.92 52.10 -54.06
N LEU A 58 0.92 51.95 -54.96
CA LEU A 58 -0.31 52.77 -54.95
C LEU A 58 -1.56 51.92 -54.73
N VAL A 59 -1.56 50.69 -55.22
CA VAL A 59 -2.74 49.80 -55.20
C VAL A 59 -3.14 49.44 -53.74
N SER A 60 -2.19 49.23 -52.86
CA SER A 60 -2.40 48.97 -51.44
C SER A 60 -2.34 50.24 -50.56
N GLY A 61 -2.22 51.39 -51.17
CA GLY A 61 -2.00 52.71 -50.57
C GLY A 61 -0.62 53.27 -50.94
N LEU A 62 -0.47 54.61 -50.85
CA LEU A 62 0.81 55.27 -51.11
C LEU A 62 1.88 54.74 -50.13
N GLY A 63 2.93 54.11 -50.65
CA GLY A 63 4.00 53.54 -49.85
C GLY A 63 5.16 53.00 -50.61
N VAL A 64 6.03 52.27 -49.91
CA VAL A 64 7.25 51.65 -50.51
C VAL A 64 7.23 50.17 -50.17
N ARG A 65 7.51 49.32 -51.16
CA ARG A 65 7.81 47.88 -51.00
C ARG A 65 9.30 47.69 -51.12
N LEU A 66 9.85 46.96 -50.14
CA LEU A 66 11.29 46.58 -50.11
C LEU A 66 11.33 45.08 -50.31
N SER A 67 11.83 44.57 -51.42
CA SER A 67 12.05 43.13 -51.59
C SER A 67 13.34 42.69 -50.99
N ASN A 68 13.40 41.45 -50.57
CA ASN A 68 14.58 40.83 -49.88
C ASN A 68 15.13 41.73 -48.75
N PHE A 69 14.25 42.20 -47.89
CA PHE A 69 14.65 43.06 -46.78
C PHE A 69 15.44 42.28 -45.73
N VAL A 70 16.62 42.79 -45.37
CA VAL A 70 17.47 42.22 -44.31
C VAL A 70 17.96 43.36 -43.41
N MET A 71 17.81 43.16 -42.10
CA MET A 71 18.39 44.02 -41.07
C MET A 71 19.30 43.19 -40.19
N ALA A 72 20.56 43.56 -40.09
CA ALA A 72 21.54 42.91 -39.22
C ALA A 72 21.21 43.06 -37.76
N ASP A 73 21.62 42.07 -36.94
CA ASP A 73 21.50 42.18 -35.48
C ASP A 73 22.59 43.10 -34.90
N ASP A 74 22.46 43.43 -33.63
CA ASP A 74 23.52 44.09 -32.88
C ASP A 74 24.69 43.11 -32.68
N PRO A 75 25.93 43.46 -33.09
CA PRO A 75 27.11 42.62 -32.94
C PRO A 75 27.32 42.14 -31.49
N GLY A 76 26.82 42.86 -30.49
CA GLY A 76 26.83 42.44 -29.09
C GLY A 76 25.88 41.29 -28.76
N PHE A 77 24.94 40.97 -29.68
CA PHE A 77 23.99 39.86 -29.50
C PHE A 77 24.25 38.71 -30.50
N SER A 78 24.41 39.03 -31.78
CA SER A 78 24.62 38.03 -32.83
C SER A 78 25.28 38.61 -34.03
N SER A 79 26.05 37.80 -34.77
CA SER A 79 26.57 38.14 -36.11
C SER A 79 25.54 37.87 -37.22
N ASP A 80 24.39 37.29 -36.86
CA ASP A 80 23.34 36.94 -37.81
C ASP A 80 22.38 38.12 -38.04
N GLU A 81 21.33 37.86 -38.83
CA GLU A 81 20.28 38.82 -39.09
C GLU A 81 19.29 38.93 -37.94
N PHE A 82 18.89 40.14 -37.58
CA PHE A 82 17.79 40.39 -36.66
C PHE A 82 16.45 40.11 -37.31
N VAL A 83 16.26 40.67 -38.54
CA VAL A 83 15.06 40.44 -39.36
C VAL A 83 15.47 40.23 -40.81
N ARG A 84 14.95 39.19 -41.42
CA ARG A 84 14.91 39.01 -42.87
C ARG A 84 13.44 38.87 -43.28
N ALA A 85 13.02 39.51 -44.36
CA ALA A 85 11.68 39.33 -44.92
C ALA A 85 11.79 39.27 -46.46
N ARG A 86 10.91 38.42 -47.06
CA ARG A 86 10.79 38.42 -48.54
C ARG A 86 10.38 39.78 -49.02
N ASP A 87 9.35 40.37 -48.40
CA ASP A 87 8.88 41.70 -48.70
C ASP A 87 8.58 42.46 -47.40
N LEU A 88 9.03 43.71 -47.33
CA LEU A 88 8.58 44.69 -46.34
C LEU A 88 7.86 45.83 -47.09
N GLN A 89 6.58 46.02 -46.80
CA GLN A 89 5.78 47.10 -47.34
C GLN A 89 5.43 48.09 -46.23
N VAL A 90 5.78 49.37 -46.45
CA VAL A 90 5.43 50.47 -45.55
C VAL A 90 4.53 51.44 -46.31
N ASN A 91 3.30 51.58 -45.83
CA ASN A 91 2.34 52.56 -46.44
C ASN A 91 2.25 53.82 -45.58
N LEU A 92 2.22 54.97 -46.22
CA LEU A 92 2.16 56.27 -45.58
C LEU A 92 0.76 56.88 -45.67
N LYS A 93 0.42 57.77 -44.70
CA LYS A 93 -0.80 58.61 -44.83
C LYS A 93 -0.58 59.68 -45.85
N PHE A 94 -1.55 59.89 -46.78
CA PHE A 94 -1.45 60.86 -47.93
C PHE A 94 -1.44 62.33 -47.47
N TRP A 95 -2.31 62.72 -46.54
CA TRP A 95 -2.44 64.11 -46.14
C TRP A 95 -1.26 64.67 -45.33
N PRO A 96 -0.67 63.90 -44.33
CA PRO A 96 0.55 64.29 -43.66
C PRO A 96 1.75 64.44 -44.62
N LEU A 97 1.83 63.53 -45.62
CA LEU A 97 2.91 63.57 -46.59
C LEU A 97 2.96 64.91 -47.44
N LEU A 98 1.79 65.47 -47.74
CA LEU A 98 1.74 66.79 -48.39
C LEU A 98 2.32 67.93 -47.54
N ARG A 99 2.38 67.67 -46.16
CA ARG A 99 2.98 68.63 -45.25
C ARG A 99 4.45 68.26 -44.92
N LYS A 100 5.01 67.29 -45.62
CA LYS A 100 6.36 66.71 -45.38
C LYS A 100 6.45 65.98 -44.05
N GLU A 101 5.35 65.50 -43.47
CA GLU A 101 5.27 64.70 -42.28
C GLU A 101 5.14 63.23 -42.69
N PHE A 102 6.01 62.34 -42.20
CA PHE A 102 6.01 60.92 -42.56
C PHE A 102 5.26 60.13 -41.47
N GLU A 103 3.97 59.96 -41.66
CA GLU A 103 3.14 59.12 -40.83
C GLU A 103 2.94 57.74 -41.46
N VAL A 104 3.38 56.65 -40.76
CA VAL A 104 3.22 55.29 -41.24
C VAL A 104 1.78 54.81 -40.96
N LYS A 105 1.07 54.40 -42.03
CA LYS A 105 -0.31 53.89 -41.95
C LYS A 105 -0.31 52.38 -41.75
N ARG A 106 0.54 51.66 -42.49
CA ARG A 106 0.58 50.18 -42.49
C ARG A 106 2.02 49.70 -42.62
N VAL A 107 2.33 48.61 -41.88
CA VAL A 107 3.56 47.83 -42.04
C VAL A 107 3.16 46.41 -42.36
N ILE A 108 3.54 45.88 -43.52
CA ILE A 108 3.21 44.54 -43.98
C ILE A 108 4.54 43.80 -44.24
N LEU A 109 4.69 42.62 -43.60
CA LEU A 109 5.85 41.75 -43.79
C LEU A 109 5.37 40.38 -44.32
N HIS A 110 5.97 39.95 -45.41
CA HIS A 110 5.76 38.62 -45.97
C HIS A 110 6.97 37.73 -45.70
N ASP A 111 6.71 36.54 -45.18
CA ASP A 111 7.70 35.52 -44.81
C ASP A 111 8.89 36.09 -44.00
N PRO A 112 8.63 36.89 -42.91
CA PRO A 112 9.72 37.38 -42.11
C PRO A 112 10.32 36.28 -41.25
N VAL A 113 11.65 36.28 -41.15
CA VAL A 113 12.38 35.51 -40.14
C VAL A 113 12.94 36.52 -39.15
N ILE A 114 12.45 36.43 -37.89
CA ILE A 114 12.80 37.36 -36.80
C ILE A 114 13.51 36.61 -35.70
N ARG A 115 14.66 37.11 -35.25
CA ARG A 115 15.45 36.53 -34.17
C ARG A 115 15.49 37.46 -32.96
N ILE A 116 14.77 37.12 -31.92
CA ILE A 116 14.73 37.87 -30.67
C ILE A 116 15.68 37.20 -29.68
N ILE A 117 16.71 37.91 -29.22
CA ILE A 117 17.70 37.40 -28.30
C ILE A 117 17.67 38.26 -27.04
N ARG A 118 17.55 37.57 -25.88
CA ARG A 118 17.75 38.16 -24.57
C ARG A 118 19.11 37.68 -24.04
N ASN A 119 20.00 38.63 -23.70
CA ASN A 119 21.29 38.28 -23.17
C ASN A 119 21.25 37.89 -21.67
N LYS A 120 22.40 37.48 -21.09
CA LYS A 120 22.50 37.09 -19.68
C LYS A 120 22.17 38.21 -18.71
N ALA A 121 22.36 39.48 -19.12
CA ALA A 121 21.98 40.66 -18.32
C ALA A 121 20.48 41.00 -18.41
N GLY A 122 19.71 40.27 -19.21
CA GLY A 122 18.25 40.49 -19.36
C GLY A 122 17.90 41.53 -20.42
N VAL A 123 18.86 42.01 -21.23
CA VAL A 123 18.67 43.03 -22.28
C VAL A 123 18.28 42.31 -23.59
N PHE A 124 17.33 42.83 -24.30
CA PHE A 124 16.91 42.34 -25.60
C PHE A 124 17.68 42.97 -26.74
N ASN A 125 17.95 42.22 -27.84
CA ASN A 125 18.64 42.71 -29.01
C ASN A 125 17.90 43.85 -29.72
N PHE A 126 16.59 43.89 -29.68
CA PHE A 126 15.79 44.99 -30.26
C PHE A 126 15.83 46.27 -29.41
N SER A 127 16.18 46.20 -28.12
CA SER A 127 16.21 47.36 -27.25
C SER A 127 17.37 48.33 -27.53
N THR A 128 18.31 47.97 -28.43
CA THR A 128 19.39 48.83 -28.92
C THR A 128 19.06 49.51 -30.25
N ILE A 129 17.91 49.23 -30.84
CA ILE A 129 17.43 49.90 -32.06
C ILE A 129 17.16 51.38 -31.72
N ALA A 130 17.66 52.31 -32.54
CA ALA A 130 17.49 53.78 -32.45
C ALA A 130 18.08 54.47 -31.19
N LYS A 131 18.88 53.75 -30.38
CA LYS A 131 19.49 54.35 -29.17
C LYS A 131 20.56 55.39 -29.43
N ASP A 132 21.23 55.32 -30.59
CA ASP A 132 22.35 56.26 -30.89
C ASP A 132 21.87 57.66 -31.23
N ASN A 133 20.63 57.85 -31.65
CA ASN A 133 20.09 59.17 -31.96
C ASN A 133 19.71 60.01 -30.73
N ALA A 134 19.54 59.36 -29.53
CA ALA A 134 19.22 60.09 -28.31
C ALA A 134 20.47 60.79 -27.69
N LYS A 135 21.71 60.47 -28.19
CA LYS A 135 22.98 61.01 -27.66
C LYS A 135 23.56 62.18 -28.46
N LYS A 136 22.93 62.59 -29.60
CA LYS A 136 23.44 63.71 -30.45
C LYS A 136 22.44 64.85 -30.56
N THR A 137 21.96 65.38 -29.44
CA THR A 137 21.39 66.72 -29.42
C THR A 137 22.35 67.58 -28.65
N PRO A 138 22.92 68.70 -29.25
CA PRO A 138 23.82 69.61 -28.59
C PRO A 138 23.11 70.33 -27.45
N GLU A 139 23.76 70.38 -26.31
CA GLU A 139 23.42 71.15 -25.14
C GLU A 139 23.29 72.62 -25.49
N LYS A 140 22.11 73.22 -25.50
CA LYS A 140 21.87 74.64 -25.36
C LYS A 140 20.92 74.92 -24.24
N GLU A 141 21.52 75.41 -23.18
CA GLU A 141 21.06 76.28 -22.09
C GLU A 141 19.65 76.23 -21.59
N LYS A 142 19.56 75.85 -20.35
CA LYS A 142 18.61 76.10 -19.25
C LYS A 142 17.52 77.14 -19.49
N LYS A 143 16.24 76.71 -19.45
CA LYS A 143 15.22 77.38 -18.66
C LYS A 143 14.33 76.34 -17.98
N VAL A 144 14.18 76.48 -16.72
CA VAL A 144 13.36 75.68 -15.83
C VAL A 144 11.90 75.77 -16.28
N ALA A 145 11.36 74.66 -16.80
CA ALA A 145 9.92 74.39 -16.95
C ALA A 145 9.69 72.94 -16.61
N LYS A 146 8.59 72.66 -15.93
CA LYS A 146 8.15 71.36 -15.45
C LYS A 146 8.35 70.25 -16.51
N PRO A 147 8.70 69.02 -16.13
CA PRO A 147 8.84 67.91 -17.09
C PRO A 147 7.43 67.47 -17.57
N GLU A 148 6.95 68.04 -18.65
CA GLU A 148 6.05 67.30 -19.53
C GLU A 148 6.93 66.27 -20.22
N GLN A 149 6.69 65.03 -19.89
CA GLN A 149 7.29 63.87 -20.62
C GLN A 149 6.72 63.94 -22.05
N GLU A 150 7.51 64.47 -22.97
CA GLU A 150 7.26 64.25 -24.39
C GLU A 150 7.39 62.74 -24.64
N ALA A 151 6.28 62.08 -24.87
CA ALA A 151 6.25 60.74 -25.42
C ALA A 151 7.09 60.72 -26.71
N PRO A 152 7.98 59.75 -26.99
CA PRO A 152 8.65 59.56 -28.24
C PRO A 152 7.57 59.60 -29.33
N ALA A 153 7.81 60.33 -30.43
CA ALA A 153 6.87 60.53 -31.53
C ALA A 153 6.21 59.19 -31.84
N ALA A 154 4.95 59.07 -31.46
CA ALA A 154 4.21 57.84 -31.60
C ALA A 154 4.11 57.60 -33.10
N LEU A 155 4.80 56.55 -33.60
CA LEU A 155 4.57 55.94 -34.87
C LEU A 155 3.08 55.57 -34.90
N LEU A 156 2.24 56.41 -35.47
CA LEU A 156 0.80 56.21 -35.63
C LEU A 156 0.59 55.16 -36.73
N VAL A 157 1.00 53.91 -36.47
CA VAL A 157 0.77 52.79 -37.38
C VAL A 157 -0.62 52.26 -37.14
N SER A 158 -1.49 52.30 -38.17
CA SER A 158 -2.88 51.79 -38.04
C SER A 158 -2.97 50.27 -38.19
N LEU A 159 -2.03 49.65 -38.89
CA LEU A 159 -2.04 48.22 -39.14
C LEU A 159 -0.61 47.65 -39.19
N ILE A 160 -0.37 46.54 -38.43
CA ILE A 160 0.76 45.66 -38.67
C ILE A 160 0.20 44.35 -39.17
N ASP A 161 0.73 43.83 -40.27
CA ASP A 161 0.33 42.59 -40.92
C ASP A 161 1.56 41.75 -41.22
N ILE A 162 1.63 40.58 -40.64
CA ILE A 162 2.70 39.59 -40.86
C ILE A 162 2.07 38.33 -41.39
N SER A 163 2.57 37.79 -42.48
CA SER A 163 2.11 36.52 -43.04
C SER A 163 3.28 35.58 -43.30
N GLY A 164 3.10 34.33 -42.91
CA GLY A 164 4.11 33.27 -43.07
C GLY A 164 5.40 33.45 -42.24
N GLY A 165 5.34 34.24 -41.18
CA GLY A 165 6.52 34.62 -40.39
C GLY A 165 7.10 33.47 -39.55
N ASP A 166 8.41 33.52 -39.30
CA ASP A 166 9.13 32.67 -38.36
C ASP A 166 9.81 33.54 -37.27
N VAL A 167 9.51 33.29 -36.03
CA VAL A 167 10.13 33.99 -34.90
C VAL A 167 10.85 32.98 -34.00
N ARG A 168 12.13 33.23 -33.72
CA ARG A 168 12.92 32.48 -32.76
C ARG A 168 13.28 33.37 -31.58
N TYR A 169 12.85 32.98 -30.39
CA TYR A 169 13.15 33.65 -29.15
C TYR A 169 14.21 32.85 -28.39
N ILE A 170 15.38 33.44 -28.15
CA ILE A 170 16.51 32.83 -27.44
C ILE A 170 16.77 33.63 -26.16
N ASP A 171 16.52 33.04 -25.02
CA ASP A 171 16.88 33.61 -23.70
C ASP A 171 18.16 32.94 -23.19
N ARG A 172 19.28 33.66 -23.27
CA ARG A 172 20.58 33.17 -22.80
C ARG A 172 20.75 33.16 -21.30
N LYS A 173 19.82 33.79 -20.58
CA LYS A 173 19.83 33.83 -19.12
C LYS A 173 19.29 32.50 -18.52
N ASP A 174 18.27 31.92 -19.13
CA ASP A 174 17.59 30.74 -18.60
C ASP A 174 17.60 29.51 -19.53
N GLY A 175 18.23 29.66 -20.72
CA GLY A 175 18.37 28.59 -21.71
C GLY A 175 17.10 28.30 -22.51
N THR A 176 16.14 29.22 -22.55
CA THR A 176 14.93 29.08 -23.34
C THR A 176 15.22 29.29 -24.80
N ASP A 177 14.73 28.42 -25.68
CA ASP A 177 14.81 28.52 -27.13
C ASP A 177 13.45 28.16 -27.76
N LEU A 178 12.60 29.15 -27.95
CA LEU A 178 11.25 28.99 -28.48
C LEU A 178 11.24 29.40 -29.95
N GLN A 179 10.62 28.53 -30.75
CA GLN A 179 10.39 28.82 -32.18
C GLN A 179 8.90 28.80 -32.48
N LEU A 180 8.40 29.90 -33.05
CA LEU A 180 7.08 30.04 -33.65
C LEU A 180 7.27 30.11 -35.15
N ARG A 181 6.57 29.24 -35.89
CA ARG A 181 6.63 29.19 -37.36
C ARG A 181 5.27 29.49 -37.94
N GLN A 182 5.27 29.81 -39.22
CA GLN A 182 4.04 30.10 -39.98
C GLN A 182 3.15 31.14 -39.28
N ILE A 183 3.77 32.22 -38.82
CA ILE A 183 3.09 33.26 -38.06
C ILE A 183 2.30 34.13 -38.99
N ASP A 184 0.99 34.19 -38.76
CA ASP A 184 0.11 35.21 -39.30
C ASP A 184 -0.33 36.11 -38.15
N LEU A 185 0.19 37.33 -38.11
CA LEU A 185 -0.11 38.32 -37.09
C LEU A 185 -0.78 39.53 -37.72
N LYS A 186 -1.95 39.87 -37.24
CA LYS A 186 -2.65 41.09 -37.66
C LYS A 186 -2.96 41.95 -36.44
N VAL A 187 -2.42 43.16 -36.44
CA VAL A 187 -2.65 44.15 -35.36
C VAL A 187 -3.32 45.35 -36.02
N GLU A 188 -4.58 45.59 -35.64
CA GLU A 188 -5.41 46.67 -36.24
C GLU A 188 -5.73 47.72 -35.19
N ASP A 189 -6.03 48.95 -35.66
CA ASP A 189 -6.41 50.07 -34.82
C ASP A 189 -5.33 50.48 -33.82
N LEU A 190 -4.06 50.45 -34.24
CA LEU A 190 -2.92 50.84 -33.43
C LEU A 190 -3.06 52.32 -33.01
N ASP A 191 -3.70 52.57 -31.88
CA ASP A 191 -3.85 53.86 -31.25
C ASP A 191 -3.61 53.67 -29.73
N VAL A 192 -2.72 54.47 -29.19
CA VAL A 192 -2.40 54.40 -27.75
C VAL A 192 -3.60 54.74 -26.84
N ASN A 193 -4.59 55.45 -27.38
CA ASN A 193 -5.79 55.89 -26.65
C ASN A 193 -7.02 54.98 -26.89
N ARG A 194 -6.90 53.98 -27.71
CA ARG A 194 -7.97 53.02 -28.05
C ARG A 194 -7.52 51.57 -27.91
N PRO A 195 -8.44 50.64 -27.70
CA PRO A 195 -8.09 49.21 -27.70
C PRO A 195 -7.61 48.76 -29.08
N VAL A 196 -6.51 48.04 -29.14
CA VAL A 196 -5.88 47.47 -30.32
C VAL A 196 -6.42 46.06 -30.53
N SER A 197 -6.87 45.76 -31.74
CA SER A 197 -7.29 44.40 -32.11
C SER A 197 -6.07 43.57 -32.51
N VAL A 198 -5.94 42.38 -31.97
CA VAL A 198 -4.83 41.44 -32.22
C VAL A 198 -5.39 40.10 -32.66
N ARG A 199 -4.88 39.61 -33.81
CA ARG A 199 -5.10 38.23 -34.28
C ARG A 199 -3.74 37.60 -34.56
N LEU A 200 -3.46 36.47 -33.95
CA LEU A 200 -2.23 35.73 -34.17
C LEU A 200 -2.58 34.25 -34.39
N ALA A 201 -2.09 33.70 -35.48
CA ALA A 201 -2.03 32.28 -35.72
C ALA A 201 -0.56 31.87 -35.91
N ALA A 202 -0.14 30.74 -35.33
CA ALA A 202 1.24 30.28 -35.42
C ALA A 202 1.34 28.76 -35.24
N ALA A 203 2.43 28.19 -35.74
CA ALA A 203 2.83 26.82 -35.43
C ALA A 203 3.84 26.81 -34.26
N VAL A 204 3.42 26.25 -33.13
CA VAL A 204 4.23 26.09 -31.92
C VAL A 204 4.61 24.61 -31.76
N TYR A 205 5.81 24.23 -32.15
CA TYR A 205 6.30 22.84 -32.17
C TYR A 205 5.39 21.87 -32.93
N ALA A 206 4.73 22.38 -33.95
CA ALA A 206 3.82 21.65 -34.82
C ALA A 206 4.17 21.92 -36.30
N ASP A 207 3.67 21.07 -37.20
CA ASP A 207 3.89 21.22 -38.65
C ASP A 207 2.96 22.20 -39.30
N LYS A 208 1.82 22.49 -38.64
CA LYS A 208 0.81 23.47 -39.07
C LYS A 208 0.47 24.39 -37.88
N GLN A 209 -0.15 25.51 -38.18
CA GLN A 209 -0.66 26.44 -37.19
C GLN A 209 -1.56 25.70 -36.19
N ASN A 210 -1.18 25.73 -34.90
CA ASN A 210 -1.88 25.10 -33.80
C ASN A 210 -2.16 26.08 -32.64
N LEU A 211 -1.62 27.30 -32.72
CA LEU A 211 -1.92 28.39 -31.81
C LEU A 211 -2.78 29.41 -32.51
N ASN A 212 -3.90 29.78 -31.90
CA ASN A 212 -4.75 30.87 -32.30
C ASN A 212 -4.97 31.80 -31.09
N LEU A 213 -4.64 33.09 -31.26
CA LEU A 213 -4.90 34.12 -30.29
C LEU A 213 -5.69 35.26 -30.97
N THR A 214 -6.82 35.61 -30.40
CA THR A 214 -7.64 36.70 -30.85
C THR A 214 -8.04 37.59 -29.69
N GLY A 215 -8.21 38.87 -29.93
CA GLY A 215 -8.70 39.75 -28.86
C GLY A 215 -8.35 41.21 -29.03
N ARG A 216 -8.47 41.94 -27.90
CA ARG A 216 -8.18 43.36 -27.82
C ARG A 216 -7.27 43.64 -26.64
N VAL A 217 -6.34 44.56 -26.84
CA VAL A 217 -5.40 45.02 -25.81
C VAL A 217 -5.45 46.56 -25.75
N GLY A 218 -5.51 47.11 -24.59
CA GLY A 218 -5.49 48.55 -24.42
C GLY A 218 -6.85 49.18 -24.05
N PRO A 219 -6.91 50.51 -24.01
CA PRO A 219 -5.88 51.48 -24.40
C PRO A 219 -4.62 51.39 -23.57
N VAL A 220 -3.46 51.54 -24.22
CA VAL A 220 -2.16 51.48 -23.57
C VAL A 220 -1.87 52.80 -22.82
N GLY A 221 -2.29 53.95 -23.40
CA GLY A 221 -2.16 55.28 -22.80
C GLY A 221 -0.72 55.69 -22.54
N ALA A 222 -0.40 56.97 -22.67
CA ALA A 222 0.90 57.45 -22.30
C ALA A 222 1.09 57.41 -20.77
N GLY A 223 2.17 56.69 -20.33
CA GLY A 223 2.50 56.59 -18.88
C GLY A 223 1.74 55.53 -18.09
N ARG A 224 0.88 54.71 -18.72
CA ARG A 224 0.21 53.60 -18.03
C ARG A 224 1.17 52.45 -17.83
N GLU A 225 1.23 51.88 -16.63
CA GLU A 225 1.99 50.67 -16.36
C GLU A 225 1.41 49.49 -17.12
N LEU A 226 2.24 48.59 -17.68
CA LEU A 226 1.84 47.42 -18.45
C LEU A 226 0.85 46.52 -17.70
N ASN A 227 0.98 46.44 -16.34
CA ASN A 227 0.09 45.59 -15.52
C ASN A 227 -1.33 46.19 -15.34
N GLN A 228 -1.56 47.44 -15.80
CA GLN A 228 -2.86 48.14 -15.80
C GLN A 228 -3.51 48.22 -17.19
N VAL A 229 -2.85 47.70 -18.23
CA VAL A 229 -3.37 47.66 -19.57
C VAL A 229 -4.51 46.62 -19.64
N PRO A 230 -5.73 47.02 -20.05
CA PRO A 230 -6.82 46.06 -20.23
C PRO A 230 -6.53 45.07 -21.34
N LEU A 231 -6.93 43.85 -21.14
CA LEU A 231 -6.91 42.80 -22.17
C LEU A 231 -8.30 42.12 -22.25
N ASP A 232 -8.67 41.71 -23.44
CA ASP A 232 -9.79 40.83 -23.72
C ASP A 232 -9.33 39.87 -24.81
N ILE A 233 -8.70 38.75 -24.41
CA ILE A 233 -7.95 37.82 -25.25
C ILE A 233 -8.51 36.43 -25.10
N GLU A 234 -8.65 35.75 -26.24
CA GLU A 234 -8.96 34.32 -26.35
C GLU A 234 -7.77 33.59 -26.99
N LEU A 235 -7.37 32.48 -26.39
CA LEU A 235 -6.23 31.66 -26.79
C LEU A 235 -6.63 30.19 -26.90
N ASP A 236 -6.33 29.61 -28.05
CA ASP A 236 -6.43 28.18 -28.32
C ASP A 236 -5.07 27.62 -28.72
N ILE A 237 -4.73 26.43 -28.21
CA ILE A 237 -3.55 25.68 -28.67
C ILE A 237 -3.93 24.20 -28.81
N ASP A 238 -3.97 23.73 -30.07
CA ASP A 238 -4.36 22.36 -30.42
C ASP A 238 -3.58 21.85 -31.64
N PRO A 239 -2.66 20.89 -31.50
CA PRO A 239 -2.16 20.21 -30.29
C PRO A 239 -1.02 21.00 -29.62
N LEU A 240 -0.86 20.82 -28.30
CA LEU A 240 0.30 21.29 -27.52
C LEU A 240 1.20 20.10 -27.14
N ASP A 241 2.35 19.98 -27.79
CA ASP A 241 3.34 18.92 -27.45
C ASP A 241 4.20 19.36 -26.25
N MET A 242 3.85 18.80 -25.08
CA MET A 242 4.56 19.10 -23.82
C MET A 242 5.99 18.58 -23.80
N THR A 243 6.32 17.55 -24.57
CA THR A 243 7.66 16.98 -24.63
C THR A 243 8.59 17.95 -25.34
N ARG A 244 8.18 18.45 -26.51
CA ARG A 244 8.92 19.46 -27.29
C ARG A 244 9.00 20.78 -26.53
N LEU A 245 7.89 21.21 -25.92
CA LEU A 245 7.85 22.46 -25.15
C LEU A 245 8.80 22.46 -23.96
N LYS A 246 8.88 21.36 -23.18
CA LYS A 246 9.83 21.24 -22.06
C LYS A 246 11.30 21.29 -22.49
N THR A 247 11.60 20.78 -23.68
CA THR A 247 12.94 20.82 -24.23
C THR A 247 13.32 22.25 -24.62
N ALA A 248 12.38 22.98 -25.22
CA ALA A 248 12.60 24.34 -25.67
C ALA A 248 12.53 25.40 -24.55
N ALA A 249 11.80 25.14 -23.50
CA ALA A 249 11.63 26.04 -22.36
C ALA A 249 12.00 25.34 -21.04
N PRO A 250 13.30 25.15 -20.73
CA PRO A 250 13.76 24.47 -19.53
C PRO A 250 13.26 25.09 -18.22
N ASN A 251 12.93 26.38 -18.24
CA ASN A 251 12.37 27.10 -17.09
C ASN A 251 10.98 26.63 -16.67
N LEU A 252 10.23 25.95 -17.53
CA LEU A 252 8.98 25.31 -17.13
C LEU A 252 9.17 24.36 -15.95
N LYS A 253 10.34 23.70 -15.85
CA LYS A 253 10.69 22.86 -14.70
C LYS A 253 10.80 23.61 -13.36
N LYS A 254 11.01 24.94 -13.39
CA LYS A 254 11.07 25.77 -12.19
C LYS A 254 9.69 26.22 -11.71
N VAL A 255 8.73 26.28 -12.62
CA VAL A 255 7.35 26.70 -12.35
C VAL A 255 6.49 25.50 -11.93
N LEU A 256 6.76 24.33 -12.50
CA LEU A 256 6.06 23.09 -12.17
C LEU A 256 6.64 22.46 -10.91
N PRO A 257 5.82 21.77 -10.07
CA PRO A 257 6.33 20.96 -8.97
C PRO A 257 7.42 19.98 -9.47
N LYS A 258 8.48 19.78 -8.69
CA LYS A 258 9.62 18.93 -9.08
C LYS A 258 9.22 17.48 -9.37
N GLU A 259 8.20 17.00 -8.67
CA GLU A 259 7.64 15.68 -8.79
C GLU A 259 6.73 15.49 -10.00
N LEU A 260 6.28 16.62 -10.62
CA LEU A 260 5.34 16.60 -11.73
C LEU A 260 6.08 16.48 -13.06
N ASP A 261 5.83 15.40 -13.77
CA ASP A 261 6.27 15.18 -15.14
C ASP A 261 5.09 15.11 -16.09
N LEU A 262 5.14 15.96 -17.16
CA LEU A 262 4.13 16.03 -18.21
C LEU A 262 4.78 15.64 -19.54
N SER A 263 4.13 14.82 -20.34
CA SER A 263 4.60 14.44 -21.68
C SER A 263 3.42 14.17 -22.62
N GLY A 264 3.70 14.08 -23.93
CA GLY A 264 2.64 13.86 -24.92
C GLY A 264 1.85 15.12 -25.24
N VAL A 265 0.62 14.92 -25.72
CA VAL A 265 -0.18 15.98 -26.36
C VAL A 265 -1.31 16.43 -25.45
N PHE A 266 -1.36 17.72 -25.23
CA PHE A 266 -2.44 18.44 -24.54
C PHE A 266 -3.14 19.37 -25.54
N ARG A 267 -4.27 19.95 -25.13
CA ARG A 267 -5.00 20.96 -25.83
C ARG A 267 -5.45 22.04 -24.86
N VAL A 268 -5.28 23.27 -25.25
CA VAL A 268 -5.84 24.44 -24.55
C VAL A 268 -6.99 24.96 -25.39
N LYS A 269 -8.18 25.05 -24.81
CA LYS A 269 -9.39 25.47 -25.52
C LYS A 269 -10.08 26.61 -24.82
N ASP A 270 -10.53 27.59 -25.62
CA ASP A 270 -11.33 28.72 -25.21
C ASP A 270 -10.78 29.45 -23.99
N LEU A 271 -9.41 29.56 -23.89
CA LEU A 271 -8.77 30.20 -22.74
C LEU A 271 -8.90 31.72 -22.87
N LYS A 272 -9.84 32.30 -22.13
CA LYS A 272 -10.19 33.71 -22.13
C LYS A 272 -9.55 34.45 -20.99
N PHE A 273 -8.93 35.57 -21.30
CA PHE A 273 -8.32 36.51 -20.36
C PHE A 273 -9.01 37.84 -20.49
N LYS A 274 -9.69 38.33 -19.45
CA LYS A 274 -10.40 39.60 -19.47
C LYS A 274 -10.10 40.43 -18.23
N GLY A 275 -9.63 41.63 -18.43
CA GLY A 275 -9.27 42.55 -17.35
C GLY A 275 -7.88 43.13 -17.48
N THR A 276 -7.14 43.25 -16.42
CA THR A 276 -5.74 43.72 -16.38
C THR A 276 -4.86 42.65 -15.67
N LEU A 277 -3.53 42.73 -15.80
CA LEU A 277 -2.65 41.82 -15.09
C LEU A 277 -2.74 41.94 -13.55
N LYS A 278 -3.35 43.00 -13.01
CA LYS A 278 -3.64 43.15 -11.59
C LYS A 278 -4.99 42.54 -11.19
N ASP A 279 -5.93 42.52 -12.12
CA ASP A 279 -7.29 42.00 -11.93
C ASP A 279 -7.77 41.33 -13.23
N LEU A 280 -7.60 40.02 -13.33
CA LEU A 280 -7.78 39.25 -14.54
C LEU A 280 -8.79 38.13 -14.37
N ALA A 281 -9.89 38.17 -15.07
CA ALA A 281 -10.78 37.04 -15.20
C ALA A 281 -10.20 36.03 -16.20
N LEU A 282 -10.23 34.75 -15.78
CA LEU A 282 -9.71 33.63 -16.51
C LEU A 282 -10.84 32.60 -16.71
N ASN A 283 -11.07 32.17 -17.93
CA ASN A 283 -12.01 31.10 -18.20
C ASN A 283 -11.46 30.24 -19.33
N GLY A 284 -11.54 28.92 -19.24
CA GLY A 284 -11.06 28.04 -20.30
C GLY A 284 -10.88 26.60 -19.80
N ALA A 285 -10.41 25.76 -20.73
CA ALA A 285 -10.19 24.35 -20.49
C ALA A 285 -8.84 23.86 -21.04
N ILE A 286 -8.28 22.88 -20.35
CA ILE A 286 -7.13 22.11 -20.79
C ILE A 286 -7.54 20.65 -20.89
N GLU A 287 -7.40 20.07 -22.05
CA GLU A 287 -7.61 18.65 -22.30
C GLU A 287 -6.26 17.94 -22.36
N GLY A 288 -6.12 16.88 -21.58
CA GLY A 288 -4.88 16.10 -21.51
C GLY A 288 -5.11 14.60 -21.70
N THR A 289 -6.17 14.19 -22.40
CA THR A 289 -6.48 12.77 -22.64
C THR A 289 -5.30 12.06 -23.32
N ASN A 290 -4.70 12.68 -24.33
CA ASN A 290 -3.55 12.14 -25.07
C ASN A 290 -2.19 12.50 -24.43
N GLY A 291 -2.19 13.26 -23.36
CA GLY A 291 -1.02 13.55 -22.54
C GLY A 291 -0.83 12.50 -21.46
N ALA A 292 0.41 12.29 -21.07
CA ALA A 292 0.76 11.53 -19.89
C ALA A 292 1.16 12.47 -18.74
N LEU A 293 0.78 12.10 -17.53
CA LEU A 293 1.09 12.84 -16.31
C LEU A 293 1.59 11.89 -15.26
N ARG A 294 2.74 12.19 -14.64
CA ARG A 294 3.32 11.45 -13.53
C ARG A 294 3.58 12.41 -12.39
N TYR A 295 3.28 12.00 -11.17
CA TYR A 295 3.60 12.72 -9.95
C TYR A 295 4.35 11.80 -8.98
N GLY A 296 5.68 11.94 -8.98
CA GLY A 296 6.56 11.03 -8.22
C GLY A 296 6.31 9.56 -8.55
N GLY A 297 6.32 8.72 -7.51
CA GLY A 297 5.97 7.30 -7.59
C GLY A 297 4.52 6.98 -7.22
N THR A 298 3.72 8.00 -6.87
CA THR A 298 2.39 7.80 -6.27
C THR A 298 1.24 7.85 -7.26
N PHE A 299 1.45 8.55 -8.38
CA PHE A 299 0.40 8.77 -9.37
C PHE A 299 0.97 8.74 -10.80
N GLN A 300 0.31 8.06 -11.71
CA GLN A 300 0.63 8.05 -13.13
C GLN A 300 -0.63 7.94 -13.96
N LYS A 301 -0.85 8.91 -14.86
CA LYS A 301 -1.90 8.87 -15.85
C LYS A 301 -1.25 8.63 -17.23
N PRO A 302 -1.38 7.46 -17.82
CA PRO A 302 -0.91 7.24 -19.19
C PRO A 302 -1.77 8.01 -20.22
N ALA A 303 -1.26 8.13 -21.43
CA ALA A 303 -2.04 8.63 -22.56
C ALA A 303 -3.29 7.75 -22.79
N GLY A 304 -4.36 8.35 -23.30
CA GLY A 304 -5.64 7.67 -23.58
C GLY A 304 -6.62 7.67 -22.40
N ILE A 305 -6.18 8.01 -21.17
CA ILE A 305 -7.09 8.19 -20.04
C ILE A 305 -7.69 9.62 -20.09
N PRO A 306 -9.01 9.77 -19.99
CA PRO A 306 -9.65 11.09 -19.98
C PRO A 306 -9.05 12.02 -18.92
N LEU A 307 -8.67 13.22 -19.33
CA LEU A 307 -8.24 14.31 -18.46
C LEU A 307 -8.74 15.61 -19.06
N THR A 308 -9.57 16.32 -18.30
CA THR A 308 -10.00 17.69 -18.63
C THR A 308 -9.96 18.52 -17.37
N LEU A 309 -9.33 19.66 -17.44
CA LEU A 309 -9.32 20.69 -16.40
C LEU A 309 -9.96 21.94 -16.97
N SER A 310 -11.03 22.44 -16.39
CA SER A 310 -11.61 23.73 -16.74
C SER A 310 -11.80 24.60 -15.50
N ALA A 311 -11.68 25.89 -15.69
CA ALA A 311 -11.84 26.82 -14.59
C ALA A 311 -12.47 28.13 -15.07
N ASP A 312 -13.34 28.68 -14.22
CA ASP A 312 -13.74 30.08 -14.16
C ASP A 312 -13.13 30.67 -12.90
N ALA A 313 -12.12 31.53 -13.08
CA ALA A 313 -11.33 32.06 -12.00
C ALA A 313 -11.03 33.54 -12.18
N ARG A 314 -10.64 34.21 -11.09
CA ARG A 314 -10.19 35.59 -11.11
C ARG A 314 -8.86 35.73 -10.39
N TYR A 315 -7.89 36.24 -11.10
CA TYR A 315 -6.59 36.57 -10.55
C TYR A 315 -6.60 38.00 -10.03
N LEU A 316 -6.22 38.22 -8.78
CA LEU A 316 -6.22 39.52 -8.09
C LEU A 316 -4.82 39.74 -7.50
N GLY A 317 -3.86 40.09 -8.36
CA GLY A 317 -2.47 40.38 -7.99
C GLY A 317 -1.68 39.18 -7.49
N ASN A 318 -2.00 38.68 -6.31
CA ASN A 318 -1.34 37.51 -5.71
C ASN A 318 -2.35 36.42 -5.26
N LYS A 319 -3.63 36.62 -5.60
CA LYS A 319 -4.70 35.71 -5.25
C LYS A 319 -5.41 35.19 -6.50
N LEU A 320 -5.61 33.90 -6.60
CA LEU A 320 -6.45 33.25 -7.60
C LEU A 320 -7.74 32.79 -6.93
N ALA A 321 -8.84 33.44 -7.25
CA ALA A 321 -10.18 33.07 -6.80
C ALA A 321 -10.84 32.17 -7.86
N ILE A 322 -11.05 30.89 -7.53
CA ILE A 322 -11.70 29.90 -8.40
C ILE A 322 -13.19 29.91 -8.09
N ARG A 323 -14.00 30.45 -8.99
CA ARG A 323 -15.45 30.47 -8.84
C ARG A 323 -16.05 29.11 -9.17
N LYS A 324 -15.56 28.48 -10.24
CA LYS A 324 -15.93 27.15 -10.69
C LYS A 324 -14.71 26.50 -11.29
N GLY A 325 -14.19 25.48 -10.64
CA GLY A 325 -13.21 24.57 -11.20
C GLY A 325 -13.88 23.23 -11.50
N PHE A 326 -13.48 22.57 -12.54
CA PHE A 326 -13.94 21.23 -12.89
C PHE A 326 -12.74 20.40 -13.35
N LEU A 327 -12.56 19.25 -12.72
CA LEU A 327 -11.57 18.25 -13.12
C LEU A 327 -12.29 16.96 -13.50
N LYS A 328 -12.11 16.51 -14.72
CA LYS A 328 -12.43 15.14 -15.14
C LYS A 328 -11.13 14.36 -15.27
N LEU A 329 -10.99 13.31 -14.48
CA LEU A 329 -9.86 12.41 -14.53
C LEU A 329 -10.37 10.97 -14.52
N HIS A 330 -10.18 10.26 -15.61
CA HIS A 330 -10.73 8.93 -15.82
C HIS A 330 -12.26 8.92 -15.58
N THR A 331 -12.72 8.22 -14.55
CA THR A 331 -14.13 8.17 -14.13
C THR A 331 -14.51 9.25 -13.13
N LEU A 332 -13.53 9.93 -12.53
CA LEU A 332 -13.74 10.93 -11.48
C LEU A 332 -14.06 12.29 -12.11
N GLU A 333 -15.16 12.89 -11.70
CA GLU A 333 -15.56 14.26 -12.00
C GLU A 333 -15.60 15.04 -10.68
N LEU A 334 -14.69 16.01 -10.54
CA LEU A 334 -14.56 16.89 -9.38
C LEU A 334 -14.98 18.31 -9.75
N ALA A 335 -15.90 18.86 -8.99
CA ALA A 335 -16.13 20.30 -8.94
C ALA A 335 -15.32 20.92 -7.81
N SER A 336 -14.78 22.10 -8.02
CA SER A 336 -14.01 22.83 -7.01
C SER A 336 -14.32 24.32 -7.03
N ALA A 337 -14.24 24.96 -5.84
CA ALA A 337 -14.33 26.40 -5.69
C ALA A 337 -13.46 26.84 -4.48
N GLY A 338 -13.04 28.10 -4.50
CA GLY A 338 -12.26 28.68 -3.40
C GLY A 338 -11.11 29.56 -3.87
N ASP A 339 -10.13 29.74 -3.00
CA ASP A 339 -9.04 30.69 -3.20
C ASP A 339 -7.67 30.03 -3.07
N ILE A 340 -6.73 30.49 -3.89
CA ILE A 340 -5.31 30.18 -3.80
C ILE A 340 -4.54 31.50 -3.67
N GLN A 341 -3.89 31.71 -2.55
CA GLN A 341 -2.93 32.80 -2.37
C GLN A 341 -1.60 32.35 -2.96
N LEU A 342 -1.12 33.04 -3.97
CA LEU A 342 0.14 32.75 -4.66
C LEU A 342 1.32 33.35 -3.88
N GLY A 343 2.51 32.76 -4.02
CA GLY A 343 3.75 33.16 -3.37
C GLY A 343 4.71 31.98 -3.26
N ASP A 344 5.84 32.14 -2.59
CA ASP A 344 6.86 31.08 -2.41
C ASP A 344 6.31 29.86 -1.66
N THR A 345 5.33 30.09 -0.80
CA THR A 345 4.55 29.03 -0.12
C THR A 345 3.07 29.34 -0.31
N PRO A 346 2.42 28.80 -1.36
CA PRO A 346 1.01 29.06 -1.61
C PRO A 346 0.12 28.64 -0.45
N VAL A 347 -0.96 29.43 -0.23
CA VAL A 347 -2.00 29.09 0.76
C VAL A 347 -3.29 28.79 0.02
N VAL A 348 -3.83 27.59 0.23
CA VAL A 348 -5.08 27.16 -0.39
C VAL A 348 -6.25 27.20 0.57
N SER A 349 -7.43 27.54 0.05
CA SER A 349 -8.72 27.40 0.72
C SER A 349 -9.73 26.94 -0.34
N LEU A 350 -9.83 25.61 -0.55
CA LEU A 350 -10.63 25.02 -1.63
C LEU A 350 -11.68 24.07 -1.07
N SER A 351 -12.84 24.05 -1.68
CA SER A 351 -13.83 22.99 -1.57
C SER A 351 -13.78 22.12 -2.83
N VAL A 352 -13.97 20.82 -2.64
CA VAL A 352 -13.95 19.82 -3.71
C VAL A 352 -15.11 18.88 -3.49
N ASP A 353 -15.93 18.70 -4.52
CA ASP A 353 -17.06 17.79 -4.56
C ASP A 353 -16.99 16.89 -5.79
N SER A 354 -17.09 15.58 -5.61
CA SER A 354 -17.20 14.65 -6.74
C SER A 354 -18.64 14.18 -6.95
N LYS A 355 -18.95 13.85 -8.19
CA LYS A 355 -20.04 12.93 -8.46
C LYS A 355 -19.60 11.49 -8.12
N PRO A 356 -20.55 10.55 -7.94
CA PRO A 356 -20.20 9.13 -7.85
C PRO A 356 -19.39 8.69 -9.06
N ALA A 357 -18.20 8.14 -8.80
CA ALA A 357 -17.23 7.74 -9.82
C ALA A 357 -16.90 6.25 -9.67
N SER A 358 -16.76 5.55 -10.80
CA SER A 358 -16.34 4.14 -10.78
C SER A 358 -14.87 4.00 -10.34
N LEU A 359 -14.61 3.00 -9.52
CA LEU A 359 -13.25 2.61 -9.11
C LEU A 359 -12.51 1.77 -10.17
N ASN A 360 -13.22 1.30 -11.22
CA ASN A 360 -12.62 0.46 -12.26
C ASN A 360 -11.52 1.22 -13.02
N GLY A 361 -10.37 0.59 -13.20
CA GLY A 361 -9.24 1.13 -13.96
C GLY A 361 -8.35 2.11 -13.20
N TRP A 362 -8.64 2.42 -11.93
CA TRP A 362 -7.76 3.24 -11.09
C TRP A 362 -6.45 2.56 -10.70
N ASP A 363 -6.39 1.25 -10.78
CA ASP A 363 -5.18 0.44 -10.67
C ASP A 363 -4.08 0.83 -11.68
N ARG A 364 -4.49 1.36 -12.85
CA ARG A 364 -3.57 1.87 -13.89
C ARG A 364 -3.03 3.27 -13.58
N ILE A 365 -3.67 4.00 -12.67
CA ILE A 365 -3.39 5.40 -12.36
C ILE A 365 -2.63 5.54 -11.06
N VAL A 366 -2.95 4.71 -10.08
CA VAL A 366 -2.36 4.72 -8.74
C VAL A 366 -1.53 3.46 -8.53
N PRO A 367 -0.19 3.52 -8.62
CA PRO A 367 0.69 2.35 -8.52
C PRO A 367 0.52 1.52 -7.25
N ALA A 368 0.21 2.18 -6.14
CA ALA A 368 0.01 1.51 -4.84
C ALA A 368 -1.15 0.51 -4.82
N ILE A 369 -2.10 0.62 -5.75
CA ILE A 369 -3.26 -0.28 -5.86
C ILE A 369 -3.27 -1.07 -7.17
N ALA A 370 -2.14 -1.12 -7.88
CA ALA A 370 -2.05 -1.72 -9.22
C ALA A 370 -2.43 -3.22 -9.26
N SER A 371 -2.22 -3.93 -8.16
CA SER A 371 -2.52 -5.36 -8.03
C SER A 371 -3.90 -5.70 -7.45
N TYR A 372 -4.71 -4.68 -7.11
CA TYR A 372 -5.92 -4.90 -6.29
C TYR A 372 -7.22 -5.10 -7.09
N GLN A 373 -7.24 -4.87 -8.40
CA GLN A 373 -8.44 -5.06 -9.25
C GLN A 373 -9.70 -4.41 -8.66
N LEU A 374 -9.65 -3.09 -8.51
CA LEU A 374 -10.74 -2.33 -7.87
C LEU A 374 -12.00 -2.27 -8.72
N ALA A 375 -13.17 -2.37 -8.08
CA ALA A 375 -14.46 -2.07 -8.67
C ALA A 375 -15.39 -1.39 -7.66
N GLY A 376 -16.59 -0.99 -8.10
CA GLY A 376 -17.55 -0.25 -7.28
C GLY A 376 -17.52 1.25 -7.53
N THR A 377 -18.04 2.04 -6.61
CA THR A 377 -18.14 3.49 -6.76
C THR A 377 -17.57 4.23 -5.55
N MET A 378 -17.03 5.43 -5.81
CA MET A 378 -16.58 6.35 -4.78
C MET A 378 -17.20 7.74 -4.98
N GLU A 379 -17.42 8.46 -3.88
CA GLU A 379 -17.82 9.87 -3.86
C GLU A 379 -16.97 10.59 -2.80
N LEU A 380 -16.41 11.76 -3.18
CA LEU A 380 -15.56 12.57 -2.31
C LEU A 380 -16.15 13.95 -2.12
N LYS A 381 -16.28 14.39 -0.86
CA LYS A 381 -16.56 15.79 -0.51
C LYS A 381 -15.50 16.25 0.47
N ALA A 382 -14.75 17.27 0.11
CA ALA A 382 -13.64 17.70 0.94
C ALA A 382 -13.43 19.22 0.90
N THR A 383 -12.86 19.75 1.96
CA THR A 383 -12.30 21.10 2.01
C THR A 383 -10.83 21.02 2.37
N MET A 384 -10.04 21.87 1.75
CA MET A 384 -8.60 21.93 1.94
C MET A 384 -8.21 23.35 2.35
N ARG A 385 -7.48 23.52 3.45
CA ARG A 385 -7.05 24.82 3.96
C ARG A 385 -5.63 24.78 4.50
N GLY A 386 -4.81 25.76 4.12
CA GLY A 386 -3.47 25.92 4.65
C GLY A 386 -2.38 26.04 3.59
N LYS A 387 -1.14 26.01 4.03
CA LYS A 387 0.06 26.13 3.20
C LYS A 387 0.34 24.84 2.41
N VAL A 388 0.83 24.99 1.17
CA VAL A 388 1.20 23.88 0.29
C VAL A 388 2.64 24.07 -0.19
N GLY A 389 3.42 23.00 -0.16
CA GLY A 389 4.83 22.99 -0.61
C GLY A 389 5.84 23.20 0.52
N ASN A 390 7.12 23.04 0.23
CA ASN A 390 8.23 23.14 1.20
C ASN A 390 8.03 22.28 2.47
N GLY A 391 7.45 21.07 2.32
CA GLY A 391 7.17 20.18 3.44
C GLY A 391 5.89 20.52 4.23
N ALA A 392 5.19 21.60 3.88
CA ALA A 392 3.88 21.92 4.46
C ALA A 392 2.76 21.22 3.69
N ALA A 393 1.85 20.57 4.40
CA ALA A 393 0.63 19.99 3.86
C ALA A 393 -0.60 20.76 4.41
N PRO A 394 -1.59 21.05 3.55
CA PRO A 394 -2.81 21.71 4.00
C PRO A 394 -3.64 20.78 4.89
N GLN A 395 -4.44 21.35 5.75
CA GLN A 395 -5.45 20.60 6.48
C GLN A 395 -6.58 20.23 5.51
N VAL A 396 -6.84 18.93 5.40
CA VAL A 396 -7.92 18.40 4.57
C VAL A 396 -9.00 17.84 5.49
N GLN A 397 -10.23 18.25 5.26
CA GLN A 397 -11.41 17.75 5.97
C GLN A 397 -12.43 17.30 4.94
N GLY A 398 -13.11 16.19 5.19
CA GLY A 398 -14.09 15.73 4.23
C GLY A 398 -14.66 14.36 4.53
N VAL A 399 -15.37 13.86 3.55
CA VAL A 399 -16.03 12.56 3.56
C VAL A 399 -15.72 11.84 2.25
N LEU A 400 -15.21 10.64 2.35
CA LEU A 400 -15.09 9.68 1.27
C LEU A 400 -16.14 8.58 1.49
N THR A 401 -17.02 8.39 0.52
CA THR A 401 -18.01 7.32 0.53
C THR A 401 -17.63 6.28 -0.51
N LEU A 402 -17.56 5.03 -0.12
CA LEU A 402 -17.43 3.89 -1.01
C LEU A 402 -18.73 3.10 -0.98
N LYS A 403 -19.22 2.67 -2.15
CA LYS A 403 -20.43 1.85 -2.28
C LYS A 403 -20.18 0.67 -3.20
N ASN A 404 -20.57 -0.50 -2.73
CA ASN A 404 -20.40 -1.77 -3.44
C ASN A 404 -18.98 -1.91 -4.00
N ALA A 405 -18.01 -1.46 -3.22
CA ALA A 405 -16.61 -1.52 -3.64
C ALA A 405 -16.09 -2.95 -3.50
N SER A 406 -15.19 -3.31 -4.39
CA SER A 406 -14.49 -4.59 -4.33
C SER A 406 -13.00 -4.39 -4.62
N ALA A 407 -12.22 -5.28 -4.03
CA ALA A 407 -10.77 -5.32 -4.23
C ALA A 407 -10.30 -6.78 -4.09
N LYS A 408 -9.29 -7.17 -4.86
CA LYS A 408 -8.63 -8.46 -4.70
C LYS A 408 -7.19 -8.27 -4.25
N PRO A 409 -6.91 -8.27 -2.94
CA PRO A 409 -5.54 -8.24 -2.45
C PRO A 409 -4.75 -9.45 -2.97
N PRO A 410 -3.47 -9.29 -3.34
CA PRO A 410 -2.65 -10.38 -3.90
C PRO A 410 -2.56 -11.62 -3.02
N ASP A 411 -2.50 -11.41 -1.70
CA ASP A 411 -2.30 -12.47 -0.71
C ASP A 411 -3.61 -13.15 -0.26
N PHE A 412 -4.76 -12.66 -0.71
CA PHE A 412 -6.05 -13.23 -0.34
C PHE A 412 -6.56 -14.18 -1.41
N PRO A 413 -7.03 -15.39 -1.05
CA PRO A 413 -7.62 -16.33 -2.01
C PRO A 413 -8.95 -15.82 -2.59
N ARG A 414 -9.67 -15.02 -1.82
CA ARG A 414 -10.98 -14.45 -2.19
C ARG A 414 -10.89 -12.94 -2.34
N PRO A 415 -11.66 -12.33 -3.25
CA PRO A 415 -11.81 -10.89 -3.28
C PRO A 415 -12.59 -10.38 -2.05
N ILE A 416 -12.29 -9.16 -1.65
CA ILE A 416 -13.15 -8.37 -0.78
C ILE A 416 -14.27 -7.81 -1.66
N GLU A 417 -15.51 -7.99 -1.27
CA GLU A 417 -16.71 -7.60 -2.03
C GLU A 417 -17.71 -6.86 -1.14
N ASN A 418 -18.67 -6.19 -1.76
CA ASN A 418 -19.76 -5.48 -1.06
C ASN A 418 -19.26 -4.54 0.03
N LEU A 419 -18.11 -3.87 -0.26
CA LEU A 419 -17.55 -2.93 0.69
C LEU A 419 -18.31 -1.61 0.60
N ASP A 420 -19.06 -1.33 1.65
CA ASP A 420 -19.73 -0.06 1.87
C ASP A 420 -19.14 0.64 3.07
N THR A 421 -18.76 1.90 2.90
CA THR A 421 -18.20 2.70 4.00
C THR A 421 -18.32 4.19 3.75
N ARG A 422 -18.32 4.93 4.85
CA ARG A 422 -18.19 6.38 4.90
C ARG A 422 -17.03 6.74 5.80
N ILE A 423 -15.98 7.29 5.21
CA ILE A 423 -14.76 7.71 5.90
C ILE A 423 -14.81 9.22 6.09
N GLN A 424 -14.85 9.67 7.31
CA GLN A 424 -14.72 11.08 7.66
C GLN A 424 -13.27 11.36 8.00
N PHE A 425 -12.66 12.36 7.37
CA PHE A 425 -11.26 12.71 7.64
C PHE A 425 -11.14 14.19 7.98
N SER A 426 -10.22 14.48 8.88
CA SER A 426 -9.95 15.85 9.36
C SER A 426 -8.48 15.99 9.76
N GLY A 427 -7.70 16.64 8.92
CA GLY A 427 -6.27 16.81 9.10
C GLY A 427 -5.53 15.46 9.15
N GLN A 428 -5.00 15.11 10.31
CA GLN A 428 -4.28 13.85 10.54
C GLN A 428 -5.18 12.70 11.02
N ARG A 429 -6.50 12.90 11.07
CA ARG A 429 -7.46 11.94 11.58
C ARG A 429 -8.37 11.43 10.48
N ALA A 430 -8.80 10.18 10.60
CA ALA A 430 -9.91 9.65 9.82
C ALA A 430 -10.75 8.71 10.69
N ASP A 431 -12.06 8.85 10.59
CA ASP A 431 -13.02 8.06 11.33
C ASP A 431 -13.89 7.27 10.35
N ILE A 432 -14.02 5.99 10.60
CA ILE A 432 -14.87 5.04 9.90
C ILE A 432 -15.87 4.53 10.92
N ASP A 433 -17.07 5.11 10.96
CA ASP A 433 -18.10 4.70 11.90
C ASP A 433 -18.53 3.25 11.66
N GLU A 434 -18.79 2.93 10.42
CA GLU A 434 -19.13 1.58 9.98
C GLU A 434 -18.63 1.33 8.56
N MET A 435 -17.91 0.24 8.40
CA MET A 435 -17.56 -0.36 7.12
C MET A 435 -18.10 -1.78 7.11
N THR A 436 -18.87 -2.12 6.11
CA THR A 436 -19.32 -3.48 5.87
C THR A 436 -18.63 -4.05 4.65
N LEU A 437 -18.24 -5.30 4.71
CA LEU A 437 -17.62 -6.00 3.59
C LEU A 437 -17.90 -7.50 3.67
N SER A 438 -17.75 -8.17 2.54
CA SER A 438 -17.78 -9.62 2.42
C SER A 438 -16.44 -10.13 1.94
N LEU A 439 -15.98 -11.23 2.52
CA LEU A 439 -14.81 -11.98 2.09
C LEU A 439 -15.23 -13.45 2.01
N GLY A 440 -15.52 -13.94 0.79
CA GLY A 440 -16.11 -15.25 0.60
C GLY A 440 -17.44 -15.40 1.37
N LYS A 441 -17.47 -16.31 2.33
CA LYS A 441 -18.64 -16.52 3.23
C LYS A 441 -18.67 -15.54 4.42
N SER A 442 -17.54 -14.94 4.73
CA SER A 442 -17.36 -14.07 5.91
C SER A 442 -17.95 -12.69 5.66
N ARG A 443 -18.92 -12.26 6.47
CA ARG A 443 -19.50 -10.90 6.45
C ARG A 443 -18.96 -10.13 7.63
N ILE A 444 -18.21 -9.08 7.36
CA ILE A 444 -17.42 -8.36 8.37
C ILE A 444 -17.91 -6.93 8.50
N ARG A 445 -18.05 -6.44 9.73
CA ARG A 445 -18.27 -5.04 10.07
C ARG A 445 -17.06 -4.51 10.80
N VAL A 446 -16.58 -3.35 10.39
CA VAL A 446 -15.44 -2.69 10.99
C VAL A 446 -15.77 -1.23 11.27
N GLY A 447 -15.57 -0.78 12.49
CA GLY A 447 -15.37 0.62 12.81
C GLY A 447 -13.89 0.88 13.04
N ALA A 448 -13.37 2.00 12.59
CA ALA A 448 -11.97 2.33 12.78
C ALA A 448 -11.76 3.83 12.96
N ALA A 449 -10.77 4.19 13.76
CA ALA A 449 -10.33 5.57 13.91
C ALA A 449 -8.82 5.65 13.72
N VAL A 450 -8.40 6.38 12.69
CA VAL A 450 -7.02 6.79 12.48
C VAL A 450 -6.78 8.07 13.28
N GLU A 451 -6.00 7.99 14.34
CA GLU A 451 -5.67 9.15 15.18
C GLU A 451 -4.57 9.99 14.54
N ARG A 452 -3.68 9.34 13.81
CA ARG A 452 -2.57 9.97 13.10
C ARG A 452 -2.13 9.10 11.92
N PHE A 453 -1.81 9.71 10.78
CA PHE A 453 -1.31 9.02 9.60
C PHE A 453 0.21 8.83 9.61
N ALA A 454 0.94 9.74 10.24
CA ALA A 454 2.40 9.65 10.30
C ALA A 454 2.93 10.15 11.66
N PRO A 455 3.43 9.26 12.53
CA PRO A 455 3.38 7.79 12.45
C PRO A 455 1.93 7.27 12.54
N LEU A 456 1.63 6.20 11.81
CA LEU A 456 0.27 5.66 11.78
C LEU A 456 -0.15 5.15 13.16
N THR A 457 -1.25 5.69 13.66
CA THR A 457 -1.92 5.20 14.87
C THR A 457 -3.38 4.94 14.53
N LEU A 458 -3.81 3.71 14.65
CA LEU A 458 -5.14 3.23 14.28
C LEU A 458 -5.75 2.44 15.43
N SER A 459 -6.98 2.73 15.80
CA SER A 459 -7.84 1.87 16.62
C SER A 459 -8.98 1.30 15.78
N TYR A 460 -9.41 0.07 16.09
CA TYR A 460 -10.49 -0.59 15.35
C TYR A 460 -11.39 -1.39 16.28
N LYS A 461 -12.62 -1.61 15.81
CA LYS A 461 -13.59 -2.57 16.33
C LYS A 461 -14.12 -3.38 15.15
N LEU A 462 -14.01 -4.67 15.23
CA LEU A 462 -14.45 -5.61 14.20
C LEU A 462 -15.50 -6.56 14.79
N SER A 463 -16.51 -6.85 14.02
CA SER A 463 -17.49 -7.88 14.36
C SER A 463 -17.90 -8.66 13.11
N THR A 464 -18.13 -9.97 13.29
CA THR A 464 -18.68 -10.81 12.23
C THR A 464 -19.51 -11.92 12.85
N PRO A 465 -20.67 -12.26 12.27
CA PRO A 465 -21.44 -13.43 12.69
C PRO A 465 -20.65 -14.72 12.47
N GLU A 466 -19.95 -14.84 11.35
CA GLU A 466 -19.12 -15.97 11.00
C GLU A 466 -17.87 -15.50 10.28
N LEU A 467 -16.72 -15.99 10.71
CA LEU A 467 -15.42 -15.83 10.04
C LEU A 467 -14.93 -17.21 9.60
N TRP A 468 -14.70 -17.36 8.33
CA TRP A 468 -14.18 -18.58 7.72
C TRP A 468 -12.69 -18.40 7.40
N PRO A 469 -11.77 -19.02 8.13
CA PRO A 469 -10.35 -18.87 7.87
C PRO A 469 -9.92 -19.18 6.43
N ALA A 470 -10.60 -20.13 5.77
CA ALA A 470 -10.36 -20.48 4.38
C ALA A 470 -10.65 -19.35 3.36
N ASP A 471 -11.34 -18.30 3.78
CA ASP A 471 -11.64 -17.16 2.90
C ASP A 471 -10.45 -16.20 2.76
N TYR A 472 -9.52 -16.17 3.71
CA TYR A 472 -8.40 -15.22 3.72
C TYR A 472 -7.00 -15.85 3.71
N THR A 473 -6.91 -17.18 3.76
CA THR A 473 -5.61 -17.87 3.63
C THR A 473 -5.71 -19.16 2.82
N THR A 474 -4.73 -19.38 1.96
CA THR A 474 -4.56 -20.63 1.21
C THR A 474 -3.73 -21.66 1.97
N ALA A 475 -3.10 -21.25 3.08
CA ALA A 475 -2.20 -22.09 3.87
C ALA A 475 -2.91 -23.14 4.73
N LEU A 476 -4.25 -23.15 4.74
CA LEU A 476 -5.02 -24.13 5.49
C LEU A 476 -5.03 -25.48 4.76
N ALA A 477 -4.70 -26.55 5.49
CA ALA A 477 -4.91 -27.91 5.03
C ALA A 477 -6.38 -28.14 4.63
N GLU A 478 -6.62 -29.03 3.68
CA GLU A 478 -7.96 -29.27 3.14
C GLU A 478 -8.96 -29.68 4.23
N GLU A 479 -8.50 -30.45 5.19
CA GLU A 479 -9.27 -30.91 6.35
C GLU A 479 -9.78 -29.76 7.25
N ARG A 480 -9.13 -28.60 7.20
CA ARG A 480 -9.46 -27.41 8.01
C ARG A 480 -10.32 -26.37 7.26
N ARG A 481 -10.74 -26.66 6.04
CA ARG A 481 -11.60 -25.74 5.27
C ARG A 481 -12.99 -25.54 5.88
N GLY A 482 -13.36 -26.43 6.79
CA GLY A 482 -14.59 -26.35 7.59
C GLY A 482 -14.49 -25.52 8.87
N ASP A 483 -13.29 -25.04 9.22
CA ASP A 483 -13.10 -24.20 10.39
C ASP A 483 -13.94 -22.91 10.28
N VAL A 484 -14.59 -22.55 11.37
CA VAL A 484 -15.43 -21.34 11.46
C VAL A 484 -15.37 -20.76 12.86
N ILE A 485 -15.28 -19.45 12.95
CA ILE A 485 -15.33 -18.67 14.18
C ILE A 485 -16.65 -17.90 14.17
N ARG A 486 -17.53 -18.16 15.14
CA ARG A 486 -18.84 -17.52 15.19
C ARG A 486 -18.93 -16.41 16.22
N ASN A 487 -19.73 -15.39 15.88
CA ASN A 487 -19.95 -14.22 16.73
C ASN A 487 -18.63 -13.59 17.19
N LEU A 488 -17.67 -13.50 16.26
CA LEU A 488 -16.37 -12.90 16.53
C LEU A 488 -16.52 -11.40 16.77
N ARG A 489 -15.93 -10.91 17.83
CA ARG A 489 -15.69 -9.49 18.10
C ARG A 489 -14.23 -9.30 18.40
N SER A 490 -13.65 -8.30 17.78
CA SER A 490 -12.24 -7.93 18.03
C SER A 490 -12.12 -6.42 18.11
N GLU A 491 -11.34 -5.95 19.05
CA GLU A 491 -10.95 -4.54 19.14
C GLU A 491 -9.46 -4.43 19.42
N GLY A 492 -8.84 -3.41 18.88
CA GLY A 492 -7.40 -3.26 19.06
C GLY A 492 -6.88 -1.91 18.61
N ARG A 493 -5.60 -1.70 18.92
CA ARG A 493 -4.83 -0.54 18.52
C ARG A 493 -3.54 -0.97 17.85
N LEU A 494 -3.26 -0.35 16.73
CA LEU A 494 -2.06 -0.54 15.92
C LEU A 494 -1.28 0.77 15.87
N ASN A 495 0.03 0.72 16.09
CA ASN A 495 0.93 1.84 15.84
C ASN A 495 2.05 1.37 14.89
N MET A 496 2.35 2.17 13.88
CA MET A 496 3.44 1.93 12.94
C MET A 496 4.34 3.17 12.91
N ALA A 497 5.57 3.03 13.35
CA ALA A 497 6.56 4.10 13.39
C ALA A 497 7.93 3.55 13.00
N ASN A 498 8.65 4.24 12.11
CA ASN A 498 10.03 3.91 11.71
C ASN A 498 10.23 2.44 11.30
N GLY A 499 9.24 1.85 10.60
CA GLY A 499 9.29 0.44 10.18
C GLY A 499 9.02 -0.57 11.29
N SER A 500 8.75 -0.12 12.52
CA SER A 500 8.31 -0.96 13.64
C SER A 500 6.79 -0.91 13.78
N MET A 501 6.19 -2.05 14.11
CA MET A 501 4.77 -2.20 14.36
C MET A 501 4.52 -2.67 15.78
N THR A 502 3.65 -1.95 16.50
CA THR A 502 3.10 -2.42 17.77
C THR A 502 1.60 -2.61 17.66
N TYR A 503 1.11 -3.67 18.25
CA TYR A 503 -0.31 -4.01 18.26
C TYR A 503 -0.74 -4.43 19.67
N GLN A 504 -1.94 -4.06 20.06
CA GLN A 504 -2.62 -4.55 21.25
C GLN A 504 -4.10 -4.73 20.93
N GLY A 505 -4.65 -5.87 21.24
CA GLY A 505 -6.05 -6.14 20.96
C GLY A 505 -6.63 -7.25 21.81
N LYS A 506 -7.95 -7.28 21.80
CA LYS A 506 -8.78 -8.33 22.39
C LYS A 506 -9.63 -8.95 21.32
N LEU A 507 -9.95 -10.22 21.54
CA LEU A 507 -10.80 -10.94 20.64
C LEU A 507 -11.70 -11.88 21.45
N THR A 508 -12.98 -11.93 21.13
CA THR A 508 -13.95 -12.84 21.75
C THR A 508 -14.77 -13.54 20.67
N SER A 509 -15.12 -14.79 20.91
CA SER A 509 -16.00 -15.56 20.06
C SER A 509 -16.91 -16.44 20.91
N ALA A 510 -18.19 -16.49 20.57
CA ALA A 510 -19.13 -17.29 21.34
C ALA A 510 -18.91 -18.79 21.16
N ASP A 511 -18.70 -19.23 19.94
CA ASP A 511 -18.49 -20.63 19.57
C ASP A 511 -17.84 -20.74 18.19
N GLY A 512 -17.45 -21.95 17.83
CA GLY A 512 -16.91 -22.24 16.52
C GLY A 512 -16.23 -23.61 16.46
N THR A 513 -15.52 -23.80 15.37
CA THR A 513 -14.67 -24.97 15.14
C THR A 513 -13.32 -24.48 14.65
N LEU A 514 -12.27 -24.86 15.32
CA LEU A 514 -10.88 -24.60 14.94
C LEU A 514 -10.08 -25.90 15.07
N TYR A 515 -9.32 -26.25 14.04
CA TYR A 515 -8.55 -27.50 14.00
C TYR A 515 -9.45 -28.74 14.22
N ASN A 516 -10.68 -28.72 13.64
CA ASN A 516 -11.71 -29.74 13.84
C ASN A 516 -12.20 -29.88 15.30
N VAL A 517 -11.80 -28.98 16.20
CA VAL A 517 -12.23 -28.95 17.61
C VAL A 517 -13.32 -27.91 17.75
N ALA A 518 -14.49 -28.34 18.19
CA ALA A 518 -15.55 -27.43 18.59
C ALA A 518 -15.17 -26.73 19.90
N TYR A 519 -15.37 -25.40 19.93
CA TYR A 519 -15.11 -24.59 21.10
C TYR A 519 -16.27 -23.68 21.45
N LYS A 520 -16.28 -23.19 22.70
CA LYS A 520 -17.17 -22.14 23.20
C LYS A 520 -16.41 -21.12 24.03
N ASN A 521 -16.96 -19.88 24.11
CA ASN A 521 -16.47 -18.83 25.00
C ASN A 521 -14.97 -18.53 24.84
N LEU A 522 -14.52 -18.35 23.62
CA LEU A 522 -13.16 -17.93 23.34
C LEU A 522 -12.98 -16.45 23.75
N ASP A 523 -12.01 -16.17 24.59
CA ASP A 523 -11.57 -14.84 25.00
C ASP A 523 -10.05 -14.78 24.92
N ALA A 524 -9.51 -13.84 24.17
CA ALA A 524 -8.06 -13.70 24.03
C ALA A 524 -7.64 -12.23 24.05
N ALA A 525 -6.53 -11.96 24.72
CA ALA A 525 -5.83 -10.69 24.71
C ALA A 525 -4.44 -10.88 24.10
N LEU A 526 -4.19 -10.17 23.00
CA LEU A 526 -3.00 -10.31 22.17
C LEU A 526 -2.21 -8.99 22.13
N SER A 527 -0.91 -9.08 22.01
CA SER A 527 -0.07 -7.92 21.71
C SER A 527 1.11 -8.32 20.83
N LEU A 528 1.60 -7.37 20.05
CA LEU A 528 2.80 -7.50 19.23
C LEU A 528 3.68 -6.28 19.47
N ALA A 529 4.94 -6.49 19.77
CA ALA A 529 5.96 -5.45 19.84
C ALA A 529 7.32 -6.07 19.50
N ASP A 530 8.16 -5.32 18.80
CA ASP A 530 9.54 -5.72 18.47
C ASP A 530 9.68 -7.12 17.84
N LYS A 531 8.68 -7.49 17.01
CA LYS A 531 8.57 -8.84 16.41
C LYS A 531 8.39 -9.96 17.44
N VAL A 532 7.82 -9.65 18.61
CA VAL A 532 7.36 -10.62 19.59
C VAL A 532 5.85 -10.52 19.73
N ALA A 533 5.16 -11.58 19.37
CA ALA A 533 3.73 -11.75 19.59
C ALA A 533 3.51 -12.35 20.98
N ASN A 534 2.70 -11.70 21.80
CA ASN A 534 2.34 -12.15 23.13
C ASN A 534 0.85 -12.51 23.18
N ILE A 535 0.55 -13.70 23.64
CA ILE A 535 -0.74 -14.10 24.13
C ILE A 535 -0.76 -13.74 25.62
N ARG A 536 -1.34 -12.59 25.96
CA ARG A 536 -1.43 -12.16 27.37
C ARG A 536 -2.40 -13.00 28.17
N SER A 537 -3.45 -13.45 27.52
CA SER A 537 -4.40 -14.44 28.03
C SER A 537 -5.17 -15.02 26.85
N LEU A 538 -5.40 -16.30 26.88
CA LEU A 538 -6.36 -16.99 26.03
C LEU A 538 -7.13 -17.95 26.93
N ARG A 539 -8.45 -17.88 26.90
CA ARG A 539 -9.36 -18.77 27.59
C ARG A 539 -10.37 -19.30 26.61
N VAL A 540 -10.60 -20.60 26.67
CA VAL A 540 -11.55 -21.25 25.76
C VAL A 540 -12.10 -22.50 26.39
N ASN A 541 -13.36 -22.81 26.18
CA ASN A 541 -13.97 -24.08 26.54
C ASN A 541 -13.97 -24.99 25.32
N ALA A 542 -13.29 -26.10 25.40
CA ALA A 542 -13.19 -27.10 24.35
C ALA A 542 -13.00 -28.48 24.93
N LEU A 543 -13.29 -29.52 24.17
CA LEU A 543 -13.07 -30.91 24.57
C LEU A 543 -13.70 -31.21 25.94
N SER A 544 -14.92 -30.72 26.15
CA SER A 544 -15.69 -30.86 27.40
C SER A 544 -15.02 -30.28 28.65
N GLY A 545 -13.95 -29.49 28.50
CA GLY A 545 -13.20 -28.84 29.57
C GLY A 545 -12.86 -27.40 29.27
N ALA A 546 -11.96 -26.83 30.03
CA ALA A 546 -11.46 -25.46 29.87
C ALA A 546 -9.95 -25.44 29.61
N LEU A 547 -9.52 -24.58 28.69
CA LEU A 547 -8.10 -24.34 28.36
C LEU A 547 -7.76 -22.87 28.56
N GLN A 548 -6.64 -22.63 29.24
CA GLN A 548 -6.03 -21.31 29.38
C GLN A 548 -4.60 -21.39 28.84
N VAL A 549 -4.22 -20.38 28.06
CA VAL A 549 -2.87 -20.27 27.47
C VAL A 549 -2.38 -18.83 27.59
N GLU A 550 -1.15 -18.68 27.99
CA GLU A 550 -0.40 -17.43 27.95
C GLU A 550 1.02 -17.70 27.45
N GLY A 551 1.66 -16.69 26.82
CA GLY A 551 3.03 -16.89 26.38
C GLY A 551 3.40 -15.97 25.22
N GLU A 552 4.56 -16.25 24.65
CA GLU A 552 5.16 -15.42 23.63
C GLU A 552 5.75 -16.22 22.47
N TYR A 553 5.76 -15.59 21.30
CA TYR A 553 6.37 -16.09 20.07
C TYR A 553 7.19 -14.99 19.42
N GLY A 554 8.52 -15.12 19.49
CA GLY A 554 9.47 -14.17 18.93
C GLY A 554 9.94 -14.62 17.55
N PHE A 555 9.74 -13.77 16.53
CA PHE A 555 10.17 -14.00 15.14
C PHE A 555 11.18 -12.94 14.67
N LYS A 556 11.93 -12.38 15.60
CA LYS A 556 12.99 -11.42 15.30
C LYS A 556 14.18 -12.09 14.62
N ASP A 557 14.53 -13.27 15.10
CA ASP A 557 15.64 -14.08 14.61
C ASP A 557 15.20 -15.00 13.46
N ALA A 558 16.15 -15.50 12.68
CA ALA A 558 15.88 -16.44 11.59
C ALA A 558 15.21 -17.72 12.09
N THR A 559 15.50 -18.13 13.33
CA THR A 559 14.88 -19.23 14.04
C THR A 559 13.97 -18.66 15.14
N PRO A 560 12.63 -18.75 14.98
CA PRO A 560 11.68 -18.27 15.97
C PRO A 560 11.86 -18.97 17.31
N ARG A 561 11.59 -18.26 18.41
CA ARG A 561 11.58 -18.80 19.78
C ARG A 561 10.19 -18.62 20.37
N PHE A 562 9.79 -19.56 21.21
CA PHE A 562 8.50 -19.48 21.90
C PHE A 562 8.62 -19.91 23.36
N SER A 563 7.68 -19.39 24.15
CA SER A 563 7.48 -19.81 25.55
C SER A 563 5.99 -19.69 25.85
N PHE A 564 5.37 -20.80 26.24
CA PHE A 564 3.95 -20.89 26.57
C PHE A 564 3.73 -21.54 27.90
N ALA A 565 2.80 -21.00 28.68
CA ALA A 565 2.19 -21.64 29.80
C ALA A 565 0.75 -22.00 29.50
N SER A 566 0.36 -23.23 29.73
CA SER A 566 -0.98 -23.73 29.45
C SER A 566 -1.57 -24.45 30.65
N LYS A 567 -2.86 -24.22 30.89
CA LYS A 567 -3.62 -24.86 31.95
C LYS A 567 -4.89 -25.47 31.35
N ALA A 568 -4.98 -26.77 31.44
CA ALA A 568 -6.14 -27.54 31.01
C ALA A 568 -6.90 -28.06 32.24
N GLN A 569 -8.20 -27.98 32.24
CA GLN A 569 -9.06 -28.43 33.34
C GLN A 569 -10.24 -29.24 32.82
N GLY A 570 -10.34 -30.51 33.25
CA GLY A 570 -11.46 -31.35 32.90
C GLY A 570 -11.59 -31.72 31.43
N ILE A 571 -10.52 -31.66 30.65
CA ILE A 571 -10.49 -32.06 29.24
C ILE A 571 -10.82 -33.54 29.11
N ASP A 572 -11.78 -33.88 28.28
CA ASP A 572 -12.09 -35.27 27.97
C ASP A 572 -10.98 -35.87 27.09
N VAL A 573 -10.29 -36.87 27.64
CA VAL A 573 -9.15 -37.49 26.97
C VAL A 573 -9.55 -38.15 25.66
N LYS A 574 -10.74 -38.71 25.55
CA LYS A 574 -11.25 -39.33 24.32
C LYS A 574 -11.50 -38.27 23.23
N GLU A 575 -12.09 -37.13 23.62
CA GLU A 575 -12.29 -36.03 22.68
C GLU A 575 -10.94 -35.42 22.23
N LEU A 576 -9.99 -35.30 23.15
CA LEU A 576 -8.63 -34.86 22.84
C LEU A 576 -7.97 -35.75 21.81
N TYR A 577 -8.02 -37.05 21.96
CA TYR A 577 -7.50 -38.00 20.98
C TYR A 577 -8.15 -37.88 19.62
N THR A 578 -9.48 -37.81 19.60
CA THR A 578 -10.24 -37.68 18.37
C THR A 578 -9.89 -36.39 17.63
N ALA A 579 -9.58 -35.34 18.37
CA ALA A 579 -9.17 -34.05 17.80
C ALA A 579 -7.75 -34.10 17.23
N LEU A 580 -6.87 -34.84 17.85
CA LEU A 580 -5.47 -34.96 17.43
C LEU A 580 -5.31 -35.94 16.26
N ASP A 581 -6.02 -37.05 16.30
CA ASP A 581 -6.11 -38.04 15.19
C ASP A 581 -7.38 -38.90 15.34
N ALA A 582 -8.27 -38.74 14.33
CA ALA A 582 -9.52 -39.53 14.30
C ALA A 582 -9.32 -41.05 14.21
N LYS A 583 -8.13 -41.53 13.82
CA LYS A 583 -7.77 -42.95 13.72
C LYS A 583 -7.09 -43.51 14.96
N ALA A 584 -6.83 -42.67 15.96
CA ALA A 584 -6.16 -43.12 17.17
C ALA A 584 -7.00 -44.15 17.91
N GLU A 585 -6.45 -45.30 18.25
CA GLU A 585 -7.00 -46.23 19.21
C GLU A 585 -6.99 -45.59 20.61
N ARG A 586 -8.02 -45.84 21.39
CA ARG A 586 -8.38 -45.10 22.60
C ARG A 586 -7.88 -45.84 23.82
N ASP A 587 -6.66 -45.57 24.22
CA ASP A 587 -6.03 -46.32 25.28
C ASP A 587 -6.27 -45.81 26.71
N ILE A 588 -6.40 -44.48 26.82
CA ILE A 588 -6.68 -43.83 28.09
C ILE A 588 -7.97 -43.04 27.98
N ARG A 589 -8.89 -43.22 28.93
CA ARG A 589 -10.10 -42.44 29.07
C ARG A 589 -10.03 -41.68 30.39
N GLY A 590 -10.83 -40.63 30.52
CA GLY A 590 -10.95 -39.88 31.78
C GLY A 590 -10.93 -38.38 31.56
N ARG A 591 -10.84 -37.65 32.66
CA ARG A 591 -10.80 -36.18 32.69
C ARG A 591 -9.37 -35.72 32.98
N LEU A 592 -8.73 -35.07 31.99
CA LEU A 592 -7.38 -34.56 32.07
C LEU A 592 -7.36 -33.15 32.69
N ASN A 593 -6.58 -32.97 33.71
CA ASN A 593 -6.07 -31.72 34.20
C ASN A 593 -4.57 -31.68 33.91
N ALA A 594 -4.09 -30.54 33.40
CA ALA A 594 -2.66 -30.37 33.12
C ALA A 594 -2.24 -28.91 33.34
N ASP A 595 -1.06 -28.73 33.87
CA ASP A 595 -0.41 -27.42 33.98
C ASP A 595 1.00 -27.56 33.38
N MET A 596 1.23 -26.94 32.23
CA MET A 596 2.44 -27.14 31.44
C MET A 596 3.08 -25.81 31.06
N LYS A 597 4.39 -25.73 31.22
CA LYS A 597 5.22 -24.66 30.69
C LYS A 597 6.12 -25.24 29.61
N LEU A 598 6.04 -24.70 28.40
CA LEU A 598 6.75 -25.19 27.23
C LEU A 598 7.56 -24.06 26.64
N SER A 599 8.78 -24.34 26.22
CA SER A 599 9.62 -23.40 25.47
C SER A 599 10.42 -24.13 24.40
N GLY A 600 10.78 -23.42 23.34
CA GLY A 600 11.54 -24.03 22.27
C GLY A 600 11.89 -23.03 21.16
N SER A 601 12.50 -23.55 20.11
CA SER A 601 12.85 -22.79 18.92
C SER A 601 12.74 -23.65 17.67
N GLY A 602 12.35 -23.04 16.54
CA GLY A 602 12.21 -23.72 15.26
C GLY A 602 10.98 -23.26 14.49
N LYS A 603 10.95 -23.54 13.20
CA LYS A 603 9.83 -23.26 12.28
C LYS A 603 8.98 -24.50 11.99
N THR A 604 9.60 -25.65 12.02
CA THR A 604 8.99 -26.94 11.73
C THR A 604 9.04 -27.84 12.96
N TRP A 605 8.18 -28.85 13.02
CA TRP A 605 8.20 -29.84 14.11
C TRP A 605 9.57 -30.50 14.27
N GLU A 606 10.23 -30.84 13.17
CA GLU A 606 11.55 -31.47 13.20
C GLU A 606 12.64 -30.57 13.80
N GLU A 607 12.52 -29.23 13.60
CA GLU A 607 13.42 -28.26 14.24
C GLU A 607 13.08 -28.05 15.71
N ILE A 608 11.78 -28.04 16.05
CA ILE A 608 11.29 -27.78 17.41
C ILE A 608 11.58 -28.98 18.34
N LYS A 609 11.33 -30.19 17.87
CA LYS A 609 11.41 -31.45 18.63
C LYS A 609 12.71 -31.60 19.46
N PRO A 610 13.92 -31.39 18.92
CA PRO A 610 15.14 -31.48 19.71
C PRO A 610 15.34 -30.31 20.69
N ASN A 611 14.75 -29.16 20.39
CA ASN A 611 14.88 -27.93 21.17
C ASN A 611 13.75 -27.70 22.17
N LEU A 612 12.74 -28.57 22.15
CA LEU A 612 11.60 -28.48 23.05
C LEU A 612 12.00 -28.75 24.47
N ARG A 613 11.71 -27.81 25.33
CA ARG A 613 11.87 -27.92 26.81
C ARG A 613 10.53 -27.63 27.45
N GLY A 614 10.26 -28.33 28.55
CA GLY A 614 9.03 -28.10 29.25
C GLY A 614 8.98 -28.77 30.61
N GLN A 615 8.15 -28.24 31.47
CA GLN A 615 7.87 -28.80 32.77
C GLN A 615 6.39 -28.69 33.08
N GLY A 616 5.84 -29.66 33.74
CA GLY A 616 4.46 -29.59 34.13
C GLY A 616 3.98 -30.80 34.91
N GLU A 617 2.71 -30.74 35.23
CA GLU A 617 1.95 -31.76 35.89
C GLU A 617 0.77 -32.16 35.02
N ALA A 618 0.52 -33.44 34.93
CA ALA A 618 -0.68 -34.01 34.28
C ALA A 618 -1.35 -34.99 35.23
N GLU A 619 -2.68 -34.89 35.31
CA GLU A 619 -3.54 -35.70 36.12
C GLU A 619 -4.76 -36.14 35.33
N VAL A 620 -5.03 -37.41 35.24
CA VAL A 620 -6.25 -37.97 34.68
C VAL A 620 -7.10 -38.54 35.79
N LEU A 621 -8.31 -38.01 35.91
CA LEU A 621 -9.28 -38.41 36.93
C LEU A 621 -10.34 -39.33 36.34
N GLN A 622 -10.82 -40.29 37.12
CA GLN A 622 -11.91 -41.21 36.78
C GLN A 622 -11.68 -41.85 35.41
N GLY A 623 -10.53 -42.41 35.22
CA GLY A 623 -10.07 -42.91 33.95
C GLY A 623 -9.97 -44.43 33.85
N ALA A 624 -9.65 -44.89 32.65
CA ALA A 624 -9.35 -46.29 32.39
C ALA A 624 -8.23 -46.41 31.34
N VAL A 625 -7.35 -47.41 31.55
CA VAL A 625 -6.45 -47.90 30.47
C VAL A 625 -7.20 -49.00 29.72
N HIS A 626 -7.52 -48.76 28.47
CA HIS A 626 -8.38 -49.63 27.68
C HIS A 626 -7.59 -50.83 27.14
N ASN A 627 -8.24 -52.02 27.13
CA ASN A 627 -7.68 -53.28 26.62
C ASN A 627 -6.35 -53.68 27.31
N PHE A 628 -6.04 -53.21 28.49
CA PHE A 628 -4.86 -53.53 29.21
C PHE A 628 -5.11 -53.67 30.71
N ASN A 629 -5.06 -54.91 31.22
CA ASN A 629 -5.12 -55.17 32.65
C ASN A 629 -3.71 -55.19 33.23
N VAL A 630 -3.34 -54.08 33.87
CA VAL A 630 -2.00 -53.87 34.45
C VAL A 630 -1.73 -54.91 35.54
N ALA A 631 -2.66 -55.15 36.43
CA ALA A 631 -2.49 -56.05 37.56
C ALA A 631 -2.28 -57.51 37.12
N GLU A 632 -3.13 -58.00 36.20
CA GLU A 632 -3.04 -59.32 35.64
C GLU A 632 -1.75 -59.51 34.78
N SER A 633 -1.41 -58.49 33.96
CA SER A 633 -0.20 -58.55 33.13
C SER A 633 1.08 -58.66 33.92
N VAL A 634 1.19 -57.88 35.04
CA VAL A 634 2.37 -57.93 35.91
C VAL A 634 2.41 -59.23 36.71
N LEU A 635 1.27 -59.69 37.27
CA LEU A 635 1.23 -60.99 37.98
C LEU A 635 1.50 -62.19 37.07
N THR A 636 1.00 -62.19 35.86
CA THR A 636 1.31 -63.22 34.86
C THR A 636 2.81 -63.22 34.53
N GLY A 637 3.45 -62.06 34.53
CA GLY A 637 4.88 -61.98 34.27
C GLY A 637 5.75 -62.66 35.34
N ILE A 638 5.29 -62.78 36.61
CA ILE A 638 6.05 -63.45 37.69
C ILE A 638 5.80 -64.95 37.78
N THR A 639 4.70 -65.45 37.21
CA THR A 639 4.41 -66.88 37.17
C THR A 639 5.37 -67.69 36.29
N GLY A 640 6.09 -67.06 35.36
CA GLY A 640 7.14 -67.71 34.60
C GLY A 640 8.47 -67.88 35.33
N VAL A 641 8.59 -67.47 36.60
CA VAL A 641 9.83 -67.57 37.37
C VAL A 641 9.89 -68.87 38.16
N PRO A 642 11.00 -69.67 38.06
CA PRO A 642 11.14 -70.83 38.82
C PRO A 642 10.97 -70.58 40.33
N GLY A 643 10.03 -71.28 40.95
CA GLY A 643 9.68 -71.14 42.42
C GLY A 643 8.48 -70.18 42.66
N LEU A 644 7.91 -69.51 41.59
CA LEU A 644 6.71 -68.73 41.65
C LEU A 644 5.61 -69.23 40.68
N THR A 645 5.82 -70.41 40.13
CA THR A 645 4.91 -71.06 39.14
C THR A 645 3.51 -71.34 39.65
N ASN A 646 3.36 -71.47 41.03
CA ASN A 646 2.08 -71.70 41.67
C ASN A 646 1.27 -70.45 42.03
N VAL A 647 1.73 -69.31 41.64
CA VAL A 647 0.99 -68.02 41.84
C VAL A 647 -0.13 -67.95 40.79
N ILE A 648 -1.12 -68.87 40.90
CA ILE A 648 -2.31 -68.86 40.04
C ILE A 648 -3.39 -68.05 40.71
N ILE A 649 -3.95 -67.09 40.06
CA ILE A 649 -5.11 -66.34 40.52
C ILE A 649 -6.30 -67.32 40.53
N SER A 650 -6.74 -67.70 41.68
CA SER A 650 -7.84 -68.70 41.80
C SER A 650 -9.14 -68.18 41.23
N PRO A 651 -10.07 -69.06 40.75
CA PRO A 651 -11.37 -68.65 40.32
C PRO A 651 -12.15 -67.81 41.36
N SER A 652 -11.98 -68.12 42.65
CA SER A 652 -12.58 -67.39 43.78
C SER A 652 -12.04 -65.95 43.89
N LEU A 653 -10.75 -65.71 43.67
CA LEU A 653 -10.13 -64.40 43.65
C LEU A 653 -10.61 -63.59 42.47
N ARG A 654 -10.75 -64.23 41.28
CA ARG A 654 -11.32 -63.58 40.09
C ARG A 654 -12.78 -63.15 40.32
N GLN A 655 -13.56 -63.94 41.00
CA GLN A 655 -14.92 -63.62 41.36
C GLN A 655 -15.01 -62.50 42.44
N LYS A 656 -14.07 -62.52 43.41
CA LYS A 656 -14.03 -61.55 44.51
C LYS A 656 -13.51 -60.20 44.10
N TYR A 657 -12.60 -60.18 43.10
CA TYR A 657 -11.94 -58.95 42.55
C TYR A 657 -12.06 -58.90 41.02
N PRO A 658 -13.31 -58.82 40.43
CA PRO A 658 -13.48 -58.90 38.98
C PRO A 658 -12.88 -57.72 38.25
N GLU A 659 -12.90 -56.48 38.79
CA GLU A 659 -12.30 -55.30 38.24
C GLU A 659 -10.79 -55.40 38.14
N THR A 660 -10.12 -56.13 39.04
CA THR A 660 -8.68 -56.31 39.06
C THR A 660 -8.20 -57.43 38.13
N PHE A 661 -8.93 -58.54 38.05
CA PHE A 661 -8.43 -59.76 37.39
C PHE A 661 -9.25 -60.25 36.19
N THR A 662 -10.49 -59.75 36.04
CA THR A 662 -11.41 -60.22 34.96
C THR A 662 -11.69 -59.13 33.95
N ALA A 663 -11.61 -57.85 34.35
CA ALA A 663 -11.84 -56.71 33.46
C ALA A 663 -10.75 -56.65 32.39
N LYS A 664 -11.15 -56.31 31.19
CA LYS A 664 -10.19 -56.06 30.10
C LYS A 664 -9.44 -54.74 30.26
N ASP A 665 -10.05 -53.79 30.92
CA ASP A 665 -9.55 -52.45 31.17
C ASP A 665 -9.00 -52.33 32.58
N THR A 666 -8.05 -51.43 32.79
CA THR A 666 -7.63 -51.02 34.15
C THR A 666 -8.32 -49.72 34.47
N GLU A 667 -9.34 -49.77 35.31
CA GLU A 667 -9.99 -48.57 35.83
C GLU A 667 -9.14 -47.97 36.97
N PHE A 668 -9.03 -46.64 36.96
CA PHE A 668 -8.32 -45.91 38.01
C PHE A 668 -9.08 -44.64 38.42
N LYS A 669 -8.94 -44.24 39.67
CA LYS A 669 -9.49 -43.01 40.24
C LYS A 669 -8.69 -41.81 39.80
N GLU A 670 -7.37 -41.97 39.85
CA GLU A 670 -6.40 -40.92 39.56
C GLU A 670 -5.15 -41.55 38.90
N LEU A 671 -4.66 -40.87 37.84
CA LEU A 671 -3.34 -41.11 37.28
C LEU A 671 -2.64 -39.76 37.20
N LYS A 672 -1.60 -39.58 38.02
CA LYS A 672 -0.87 -38.33 38.19
C LYS A 672 0.59 -38.47 37.84
N THR A 673 1.17 -37.46 37.21
CA THR A 673 2.60 -37.47 36.87
C THR A 673 3.19 -36.09 36.79
N LEU A 674 4.46 -35.96 37.09
CA LEU A 674 5.30 -34.80 36.77
C LEU A 674 6.07 -35.08 35.49
N LEU A 675 5.98 -34.17 34.55
CA LEU A 675 6.60 -34.25 33.26
C LEU A 675 7.74 -33.23 33.14
N ASP A 676 8.82 -33.65 32.48
CA ASP A 676 9.96 -32.80 32.20
C ASP A 676 10.46 -33.14 30.79
N LEU A 677 10.24 -32.19 29.86
CA LEU A 677 10.60 -32.33 28.47
C LEU A 677 11.98 -31.74 28.24
N ALA A 678 12.91 -32.56 27.82
CA ALA A 678 14.24 -32.12 27.42
C ALA A 678 14.88 -33.12 26.44
N ASP A 679 15.71 -32.62 25.54
CA ASP A 679 16.54 -33.40 24.62
C ASP A 679 15.73 -34.46 23.80
N GLY A 680 14.54 -34.02 23.33
CA GLY A 680 13.63 -34.88 22.54
C GLY A 680 12.92 -35.96 23.35
N ARG A 681 12.94 -35.90 24.68
CA ARG A 681 12.33 -36.87 25.61
C ARG A 681 11.36 -36.21 26.56
N ILE A 682 10.38 -36.99 26.96
CA ILE A 682 9.41 -36.68 28.01
C ILE A 682 9.82 -37.52 29.21
N ASN A 683 10.51 -36.91 30.16
CA ASN A 683 10.92 -37.57 31.43
C ASN A 683 9.72 -37.57 32.37
N ILE A 684 9.33 -38.74 32.82
CA ILE A 684 8.26 -39.02 33.77
C ILE A 684 8.91 -39.20 35.15
N LYS A 685 8.81 -38.18 36.00
CA LYS A 685 9.57 -38.19 37.29
C LYS A 685 8.85 -38.90 38.40
N ASN A 686 7.54 -38.84 38.44
CA ASN A 686 6.74 -39.40 39.53
C ASN A 686 5.35 -39.77 38.99
N LEU A 687 5.25 -40.93 38.32
CA LEU A 687 3.96 -41.50 37.94
C LEU A 687 3.30 -42.16 39.13
N ARG A 688 2.04 -41.84 39.40
CA ARG A 688 1.17 -42.49 40.35
C ARG A 688 -0.17 -42.79 39.73
N MET A 689 -0.57 -44.04 39.67
CA MET A 689 -1.89 -44.47 39.26
C MET A 689 -2.56 -45.17 40.44
N ALA A 690 -3.73 -44.74 40.84
CA ALA A 690 -4.50 -45.30 41.94
C ALA A 690 -5.76 -45.98 41.39
N ALA A 691 -5.77 -47.32 41.41
CA ALA A 691 -6.92 -48.16 41.13
C ALA A 691 -7.66 -48.56 42.43
N ALA A 692 -8.74 -49.36 42.32
CA ALA A 692 -9.52 -49.77 43.47
C ALA A 692 -8.71 -50.62 44.44
N GLU A 693 -7.96 -51.58 43.92
CA GLU A 693 -7.26 -52.58 44.72
C GLU A 693 -5.74 -52.53 44.60
N PHE A 694 -5.20 -51.57 43.84
CA PHE A 694 -3.75 -51.44 43.73
C PHE A 694 -3.39 -50.01 43.31
N PHE A 695 -2.13 -49.71 43.44
CA PHE A 695 -1.55 -48.49 42.85
C PHE A 695 -0.24 -48.83 42.13
N VAL A 696 0.07 -48.04 41.14
CA VAL A 696 1.32 -48.10 40.39
C VAL A 696 2.10 -46.81 40.63
N GLN A 697 3.35 -46.94 41.03
CA GLN A 697 4.28 -45.82 41.10
C GLN A 697 5.45 -46.09 40.17
N GLY A 698 5.91 -45.06 39.47
CA GLY A 698 6.98 -45.26 38.51
C GLY A 698 7.67 -43.99 38.08
N LYS A 699 8.77 -44.18 37.39
CA LYS A 699 9.53 -43.13 36.73
C LYS A 699 10.19 -43.66 35.49
N GLY A 700 10.51 -42.79 34.53
CA GLY A 700 11.14 -43.20 33.29
C GLY A 700 11.07 -42.11 32.25
N TRP A 701 11.11 -42.47 31.01
CA TRP A 701 10.98 -41.56 29.91
C TRP A 701 10.27 -42.20 28.72
N ALA A 702 9.69 -41.34 27.88
CA ALA A 702 9.23 -41.67 26.54
C ALA A 702 9.82 -40.65 25.57
N ASP A 703 10.11 -41.05 24.33
CA ASP A 703 10.54 -40.14 23.31
C ASP A 703 9.47 -39.95 22.23
N PHE A 704 9.71 -38.96 21.34
CA PHE A 704 8.82 -38.69 20.23
C PHE A 704 8.88 -39.74 19.10
N ASN A 705 9.75 -40.77 19.22
CA ASN A 705 9.82 -41.93 18.32
C ASN A 705 9.19 -43.18 18.95
N ARG A 706 8.39 -43.01 19.99
CA ARG A 706 7.66 -44.08 20.69
C ARG A 706 8.55 -45.04 21.49
N GLN A 707 9.81 -44.73 21.75
CA GLN A 707 10.64 -45.47 22.65
C GLN A 707 10.26 -45.12 24.09
N VAL A 708 10.09 -46.12 24.90
CA VAL A 708 9.83 -45.95 26.34
C VAL A 708 10.82 -46.78 27.15
N ASP A 709 11.20 -46.24 28.30
CA ASP A 709 11.94 -46.92 29.31
C ASP A 709 11.45 -46.44 30.67
N MET A 710 10.69 -47.29 31.36
CA MET A 710 10.06 -46.95 32.63
C MET A 710 10.34 -48.05 33.65
N ARG A 711 10.55 -47.66 34.87
CA ARG A 711 10.59 -48.51 36.04
C ARG A 711 9.44 -48.19 36.96
N ALA A 712 8.65 -49.17 37.31
CA ALA A 712 7.48 -48.98 38.12
C ALA A 712 7.33 -50.11 39.16
N THR A 713 6.59 -49.83 40.20
CA THR A 713 6.22 -50.80 41.24
C THR A 713 4.69 -50.85 41.29
N LEU A 714 4.16 -52.03 41.16
CA LEU A 714 2.75 -52.35 41.38
C LEU A 714 2.60 -52.76 42.85
N SER A 715 1.80 -52.03 43.61
CA SER A 715 1.51 -52.34 45.04
C SER A 715 0.05 -52.62 45.25
N PHE A 716 -0.32 -53.81 45.68
CA PHE A 716 -1.72 -54.20 45.94
C PHE A 716 -2.20 -53.72 47.31
N SER A 717 -3.53 -53.58 47.47
CA SER A 717 -4.11 -53.28 48.75
C SER A 717 -3.78 -54.36 49.79
N GLN A 718 -3.74 -54.01 51.06
CA GLN A 718 -3.49 -54.97 52.13
C GLN A 718 -4.47 -56.13 52.05
N ARG A 719 -5.74 -55.85 51.81
CA ARG A 719 -6.80 -56.86 51.75
C ARG A 719 -6.56 -57.85 50.61
N LEU A 720 -6.31 -57.35 49.42
CA LEU A 720 -6.02 -58.18 48.24
C LEU A 720 -4.71 -58.95 48.43
N SER A 721 -3.71 -58.31 48.98
CA SER A 721 -2.41 -58.95 49.29
C SER A 721 -2.54 -60.11 50.27
N ALA A 722 -3.38 -59.95 51.29
CA ALA A 722 -3.69 -61.04 52.24
C ALA A 722 -4.42 -62.20 51.52
N ASP A 723 -5.46 -61.90 50.72
CA ASP A 723 -6.20 -62.97 50.04
C ASP A 723 -5.28 -63.69 49.00
N LEU A 724 -4.41 -62.97 48.28
CA LEU A 724 -3.43 -63.55 47.35
C LEU A 724 -2.44 -64.47 48.16
N SER A 725 -2.00 -64.03 49.32
CA SER A 725 -1.09 -64.82 50.17
C SER A 725 -1.71 -66.10 50.78
N HIS A 726 -3.03 -66.16 50.93
CA HIS A 726 -3.77 -67.33 51.27
C HIS A 726 -3.93 -68.29 50.08
N SER A 727 -4.04 -67.79 48.85
CA SER A 727 -4.14 -68.59 47.64
C SER A 727 -2.82 -69.14 47.11
N ALA A 728 -1.69 -68.50 47.44
CA ALA A 728 -0.33 -68.94 47.10
C ALA A 728 0.64 -68.57 48.22
N ARG A 729 1.17 -69.58 48.89
CA ARG A 729 2.06 -69.41 50.08
C ARG A 729 3.33 -68.63 49.75
N GLU A 730 3.81 -68.69 48.57
CA GLU A 730 5.00 -68.00 48.06
C GLU A 730 4.84 -66.49 48.08
N ILE A 731 3.61 -65.93 47.89
CA ILE A 731 3.32 -64.50 47.94
C ILE A 731 3.65 -63.89 49.33
N LYS A 732 3.59 -64.65 50.41
CA LYS A 732 3.92 -64.14 51.75
C LYS A 732 5.34 -63.60 51.81
N TYR A 733 6.24 -64.10 50.98
CA TYR A 733 7.64 -63.69 50.98
C TYR A 733 7.83 -62.38 50.21
N LEU A 734 6.83 -61.97 49.37
CA LEU A 734 6.84 -60.77 48.61
C LEU A 734 6.13 -59.58 49.27
N LEU A 735 5.58 -59.81 50.48
CA LEU A 735 4.89 -58.75 51.21
C LEU A 735 5.92 -57.79 51.84
N ASN A 736 5.66 -56.48 51.73
CA ASN A 736 6.41 -55.47 52.45
C ASN A 736 6.06 -55.43 53.94
N ASN A 737 6.68 -54.52 54.66
CA ASN A 737 6.47 -54.38 56.13
C ASN A 737 5.03 -53.91 56.44
N GLN A 738 4.27 -53.46 55.51
CA GLN A 738 2.88 -53.07 55.69
C GLN A 738 1.90 -54.17 55.27
N GLY A 739 2.39 -55.34 54.88
CA GLY A 739 1.57 -56.47 54.45
C GLY A 739 1.00 -56.32 53.04
N GLN A 740 1.58 -55.49 52.20
CA GLN A 740 1.19 -55.28 50.81
C GLN A 740 2.14 -56.04 49.88
N LEU A 741 1.60 -56.65 48.83
CA LEU A 741 2.37 -57.24 47.76
C LEU A 741 2.88 -56.17 46.82
N GLU A 742 4.18 -56.03 46.70
CA GLU A 742 4.88 -55.11 45.85
C GLU A 742 5.68 -55.85 44.79
N ILE A 743 5.45 -55.47 43.51
CA ILE A 743 6.11 -56.06 42.36
C ILE A 743 6.77 -54.98 41.54
N PRO A 744 8.08 -54.80 41.66
CA PRO A 744 8.83 -53.95 40.73
C PRO A 744 8.86 -54.56 39.34
N PHE A 745 8.65 -53.72 38.32
CA PHE A 745 8.69 -54.14 36.94
C PHE A 745 9.26 -53.01 36.04
N THR A 746 9.68 -53.39 34.87
CA THR A 746 10.16 -52.47 33.82
C THR A 746 9.27 -52.54 32.60
N LEU A 747 9.13 -51.39 31.96
CA LEU A 747 8.51 -51.26 30.65
C LEU A 747 9.56 -50.68 29.73
N SER A 748 10.08 -51.43 28.77
CA SER A 748 11.08 -50.94 27.83
C SER A 748 10.81 -51.44 26.43
N GLY A 749 11.06 -50.61 25.42
CA GLY A 749 10.85 -50.94 23.99
C GLY A 749 10.08 -49.89 23.23
N THR A 750 9.54 -50.29 22.09
CA THR A 750 8.77 -49.39 21.24
C THR A 750 7.29 -49.67 21.41
N LEU A 751 6.60 -48.68 21.88
CA LEU A 751 5.14 -48.74 21.93
C LEU A 751 4.58 -49.03 20.54
N PRO A 752 3.57 -49.81 20.39
CA PRO A 752 2.65 -50.37 21.41
C PRO A 752 3.03 -51.72 21.94
N ASN A 753 4.12 -52.34 21.52
CA ASN A 753 4.47 -53.73 21.81
C ASN A 753 5.28 -53.90 23.10
N VAL A 754 4.95 -53.09 24.13
CA VAL A 754 5.66 -53.16 25.41
C VAL A 754 4.91 -53.99 26.40
N LYS A 755 5.61 -54.99 26.96
CA LYS A 755 5.08 -55.85 28.06
C LYS A 755 5.80 -55.56 29.37
N PRO A 756 5.08 -55.52 30.49
CA PRO A 756 5.73 -55.36 31.76
C PRO A 756 6.60 -56.62 32.07
N LYS A 757 7.83 -56.37 32.41
CA LYS A 757 8.77 -57.44 32.83
C LYS A 757 9.13 -57.21 34.27
N PRO A 758 8.81 -58.16 35.15
CA PRO A 758 9.26 -58.08 36.55
C PRO A 758 10.78 -57.92 36.63
N ASP A 759 11.25 -57.17 37.65
CA ASP A 759 12.68 -56.89 37.85
C ASP A 759 13.42 -58.17 38.24
N SER A 760 14.41 -58.56 37.45
CA SER A 760 15.22 -59.75 37.67
C SER A 760 15.97 -59.75 38.99
N ASN A 761 16.39 -58.57 39.49
CA ASN A 761 17.03 -58.43 40.79
C ASN A 761 16.06 -58.70 41.96
N PHE A 762 14.82 -58.17 41.82
CA PHE A 762 13.75 -58.48 42.78
C PHE A 762 13.43 -59.95 42.78
N LEU A 763 13.26 -60.57 41.61
CA LEU A 763 12.99 -62.00 41.52
C LEU A 763 14.10 -62.85 42.08
N GLY A 764 15.37 -62.51 41.88
CA GLY A 764 16.51 -63.15 42.46
C GLY A 764 16.51 -63.06 43.96
N GLN A 765 16.24 -61.90 44.56
CA GLN A 765 16.12 -61.74 45.99
C GLN A 765 14.95 -62.52 46.60
N VAL A 766 13.82 -62.62 45.94
CA VAL A 766 12.66 -63.40 46.37
C VAL A 766 12.97 -64.89 46.37
N VAL A 767 13.55 -65.37 45.31
CA VAL A 767 14.01 -66.78 45.18
C VAL A 767 15.01 -67.09 46.31
N GLN A 768 15.99 -66.25 46.52
CA GLN A 768 17.01 -66.43 47.55
C GLN A 768 16.41 -66.44 48.98
N ARG A 769 15.48 -65.53 49.28
CA ARG A 769 14.76 -65.50 50.56
C ARG A 769 13.87 -66.75 50.71
N GLY A 770 13.22 -67.22 49.70
CA GLY A 770 12.42 -68.42 49.68
C GLY A 770 13.25 -69.68 49.92
N PHE A 771 14.41 -69.77 49.26
CA PHE A 771 15.33 -70.86 49.46
C PHE A 771 15.91 -70.86 50.87
N MET A 772 16.35 -69.70 51.43
CA MET A 772 16.88 -69.65 52.73
C MET A 772 15.84 -70.00 53.81
N ARG A 773 14.58 -69.64 53.68
CA ARG A 773 13.49 -69.99 54.55
C ARG A 773 13.10 -71.48 54.41
N ARG A 774 13.01 -72.04 53.23
CA ARG A 774 12.81 -73.48 53.03
C ARG A 774 13.96 -74.30 53.67
N GLY A 775 15.19 -73.86 53.47
CA GLY A 775 16.33 -74.44 54.14
C GLY A 775 16.19 -74.41 55.68
N ALA A 776 15.71 -73.30 56.26
CA ALA A 776 15.44 -73.18 57.68
C ALA A 776 14.23 -74.02 58.13
N GLU A 777 13.12 -74.01 57.35
CA GLU A 777 11.93 -74.85 57.63
C GLU A 777 12.21 -76.39 57.45
N GLU A 778 13.02 -76.73 56.44
CA GLU A 778 13.44 -78.15 56.25
C GLU A 778 14.40 -78.60 57.32
N LEU A 779 15.28 -77.71 57.75
CA LEU A 779 16.08 -77.98 58.99
C LEU A 779 15.22 -78.11 60.26
N GLN A 780 14.20 -77.20 60.37
CA GLN A 780 13.27 -77.23 61.48
C GLN A 780 12.37 -78.51 61.47
N ASN A 781 11.89 -78.97 60.32
CA ASN A 781 11.10 -80.18 60.13
C ASN A 781 11.95 -81.45 60.21
N ARG A 782 13.23 -81.41 59.77
CA ARG A 782 14.16 -82.51 60.05
C ARG A 782 14.52 -82.67 61.56
N PHE A 783 14.42 -81.54 62.27
CA PHE A 783 14.65 -81.60 63.75
C PHE A 783 13.36 -81.83 64.54
N LEU A 784 12.14 -81.67 63.90
CA LEU A 784 10.87 -81.76 64.69
C LEU A 784 9.81 -82.71 64.01
N GLY A 785 10.20 -83.70 63.14
CA GLY A 785 9.31 -84.76 62.69
C GLY A 785 8.55 -84.68 61.42
N GLY A 786 8.72 -85.64 60.60
CA GLY A 786 8.42 -86.33 59.47
C GLY A 786 7.07 -86.27 58.76
N LYS A 787 7.16 -86.53 57.43
CA LYS A 787 6.22 -87.11 56.50
C LYS A 787 5.01 -86.32 56.03
N GLU A 788 4.76 -86.18 54.78
CA GLU A 788 4.34 -87.02 53.61
C GLU A 788 4.37 -86.42 52.22
N ARG A 789 4.49 -87.33 51.23
CA ARG A 789 4.57 -87.15 49.76
C ARG A 789 3.26 -86.69 49.09
N ALA A 790 3.21 -86.04 47.92
CA ALA A 790 3.29 -86.52 46.55
C ALA A 790 2.66 -85.57 45.59
N GLU A 791 3.21 -85.32 44.46
CA GLU A 791 3.05 -85.69 43.04
C GLU A 791 2.48 -84.58 42.07
N ASP A 792 3.23 -84.47 40.99
CA ASP A 792 3.13 -83.74 39.74
C ASP A 792 1.76 -83.71 38.95
N ARG A 793 1.54 -82.65 38.24
CA ARG A 793 1.27 -82.73 36.80
C ARG A 793 1.37 -81.38 36.07
N LYS A 794 2.06 -81.40 34.90
CA LYS A 794 2.27 -80.37 33.92
C LYS A 794 1.04 -80.13 33.07
N ILE A 795 0.82 -78.93 32.58
CA ILE A 795 0.25 -78.62 31.24
C ILE A 795 0.76 -77.25 30.77
N ALA A 796 1.06 -77.15 29.49
CA ALA A 796 1.74 -76.08 28.73
C ALA A 796 0.80 -74.99 28.14
N PRO A 797 1.35 -73.93 27.53
CA PRO A 797 0.71 -72.62 27.33
C PRO A 797 0.01 -72.44 25.99
N ASP A 798 -0.92 -71.52 25.96
CA ASP A 798 -1.45 -71.00 24.69
C ASP A 798 -1.21 -69.51 24.55
N GLN A 799 -0.95 -69.06 23.33
CA GLN A 799 -0.55 -67.74 22.88
C GLN A 799 -1.78 -66.87 22.53
N GLY A 800 -1.81 -65.69 22.98
CA GLY A 800 -2.82 -64.72 22.59
C GLY A 800 -2.23 -63.32 22.47
N ASN A 801 -2.05 -62.91 21.30
CA ASN A 801 -1.53 -61.69 20.77
C ASN A 801 -2.48 -60.50 21.04
N GLN A 802 -2.05 -59.39 21.73
CA GLN A 802 -2.74 -58.11 21.62
C GLN A 802 -1.83 -56.90 21.74
N ARG A 803 -2.11 -55.96 20.92
CA ARG A 803 -1.41 -54.72 20.56
C ARG A 803 -1.93 -53.51 21.36
N ASN A 804 -1.04 -52.67 21.84
CA ASN A 804 -0.94 -51.27 21.57
C ASN A 804 -1.57 -50.17 22.42
N SER A 805 -0.91 -49.06 22.56
CA SER A 805 -1.38 -47.76 22.14
C SER A 805 -1.13 -46.56 22.99
N THR A 806 -0.45 -46.64 24.09
CA THR A 806 -0.06 -45.46 24.90
C THR A 806 0.81 -44.49 24.12
N ASP A 807 1.29 -44.94 22.96
CA ASP A 807 2.27 -44.29 22.10
C ASP A 807 1.73 -43.19 21.22
N ASP A 808 0.60 -43.47 20.66
CA ASP A 808 -0.04 -42.55 19.75
C ASP A 808 -0.48 -41.24 20.42
N LEU A 809 -0.72 -41.31 21.77
CA LEU A 809 -1.13 -40.17 22.56
C LEU A 809 -0.06 -39.08 22.71
N ILE A 810 1.12 -39.50 23.07
CA ILE A 810 2.22 -38.57 23.38
C ILE A 810 2.73 -37.91 22.11
N ARG A 811 2.84 -38.68 21.04
CA ARG A 811 3.30 -38.18 19.74
C ARG A 811 2.34 -37.16 19.12
N ARG A 812 1.05 -37.46 19.12
CA ARG A 812 0.03 -36.62 18.44
C ARG A 812 -0.32 -35.39 19.21
N GLY A 813 -0.32 -35.44 20.55
CA GLY A 813 -0.51 -34.27 21.37
C GLY A 813 0.54 -33.19 21.15
N LEU A 814 1.78 -33.61 20.97
CA LEU A 814 2.89 -32.69 20.71
C LEU A 814 3.01 -32.28 19.25
N GLU A 815 2.78 -33.17 18.30
CA GLU A 815 2.79 -32.83 16.84
C GLU A 815 1.69 -31.83 16.46
N SER A 816 0.54 -31.85 17.13
CA SER A 816 -0.57 -30.93 16.85
C SER A 816 -0.34 -29.51 17.39
N LEU A 817 0.46 -29.36 18.45
CA LEU A 817 0.80 -28.06 19.03
C LEU A 817 1.80 -27.29 18.15
N PHE A 818 2.58 -27.99 17.31
CA PHE A 818 3.70 -27.43 16.57
C PHE A 818 3.63 -27.57 15.03
N LYS A 819 2.52 -28.09 14.47
CA LYS A 819 2.28 -28.12 13.00
C LYS A 819 1.78 -26.78 12.46
N ARG A 820 2.42 -25.70 12.81
CA ARG A 820 2.22 -24.39 12.19
C ARG A 820 3.50 -23.82 11.62
#